data_f728386b6e4ed57a674b0342397613db
#
_entry.id   f728386b6e4ed57a674b0342397613db
#
_cell.length_a   1.000
_cell.length_b   1.000
_cell.length_c   1.000
_cell.angle_alpha   90.00
_cell.angle_beta   90.00
_cell.angle_gamma   90.00
#
_symmetry.space_group_name_H-M   'P 1'
#
loop_
_entity.id
_entity.type
_entity.pdbx_description
1 polymer ?
#
loop_
_entity_poly.entity_id
_entity_poly.type
_entity_poly.pdbx_seq_one_letter_code
_entity_poly.pdbx_strand_id
1 'polypeptide(L)'
;LNNPPLPLYRLIAILLLMTGLHGYGQTPVTVSLANVPDTVVPGGHITLFFDVKSASPLPDSLREEMQLPEKWRLLSQRRPVRTAGDQQIRYFYVIGTPTGCASGEYLVKFRVHANGQEIAAQVPLTIGQIRHLELFVVTQPEFVREGDTLRLTYMIRNAGNNAEKFHLKSDHGKIEQVTDSLTLEPGAGTHVTVSQVIPVTDNNAWQASSNLSVMMTGAAEPVYSVTSIPVFSSKVRKIDRYFRFPVEVGGGYLSYRYGGREVTAYQYQATGKGFIDQKERHYLDFVVRGPNQFVFPAVGTYDQYSLDYAWRKRLFVSAGDYVLQLNNLMEFGRFGRGLRVEQQFKKVAYTVFYQKARFFMNQKESFGGKFIYKLNESANVGVHYASKDVLFHHQRFWSHLTGLAANVHTKEFNLESEVSAGQAIGKTDYGAFLRLQLTKKWISLTSNVIYAGKHFYGFYNNSRLFNNNIGFNITRKLTIGASNNFSDVNPSLDANLYSVSPKDRSYLGYISFQPDQRNRFFLFYSKAERRDRQQPAAFHYSEHFSNFSYNLTSPKFTLFYQGRYGYSKNHLAPDNNGQNESFSNLVQPAVRLFPWIWVGGYFEHQHTSKFSTSGSVENLFFYGGNARINIKRNLYASFLYRNNYAPDELYVRRSFVDASVVLDLKRHVFSFSGGRSYIPNVDNTDQNTLFFNVKYALRLNVPLGRKKNIGTVKGQLTGFGYRKQGNLIQLGSHKFMTDSTGMFTFEGVAPDRYYLSIAQNESGSEGVVPVVRMPMLVDVRADSLSVVEIPLTRTGSIAGRIEFLKAKQNGLSSVLTEKPAVLIKLHGENGSYLTELNDKGEFSFREIRPGGWEISVFIPGSQDRFVVEDGTRQLTVETDKTLDLTFRIKPNEKRIHFSERNFEVSVKK
;
A
#
# COMPACT_ATOMS: atom_id res chain seq x y z
N LEU A 1 -8.87 -10.60 37.33
CA LEU A 1 -9.47 -10.86 38.64
C LEU A 1 -10.92 -10.41 38.62
N ASN A 2 -11.82 -11.29 38.30
CA ASN A 2 -13.19 -11.41 38.85
C ASN A 2 -13.93 -12.44 38.04
N ASN A 3 -13.90 -13.69 38.56
CA ASN A 3 -14.84 -14.71 38.20
C ASN A 3 -16.14 -14.47 39.01
N PRO A 4 -17.32 -14.50 38.39
CA PRO A 4 -18.57 -14.53 39.15
C PRO A 4 -18.85 -15.94 39.68
N PRO A 5 -19.49 -16.08 40.85
CA PRO A 5 -19.74 -17.36 41.47
C PRO A 5 -20.87 -18.11 40.78
N LEU A 6 -20.72 -19.43 40.74
CA LEU A 6 -21.73 -20.38 40.28
C LEU A 6 -23.03 -20.28 41.11
N PRO A 7 -24.21 -20.29 40.51
CA PRO A 7 -25.46 -20.24 41.28
C PRO A 7 -25.82 -21.57 41.95
N LEU A 8 -26.13 -21.42 43.21
CA LEU A 8 -26.38 -22.41 44.26
C LEU A 8 -27.66 -23.29 44.08
N TYR A 9 -28.39 -23.17 42.96
CA TYR A 9 -29.68 -23.89 42.76
C TYR A 9 -29.57 -25.27 42.11
N ARG A 10 -28.37 -25.73 41.77
CA ARG A 10 -28.20 -27.10 41.21
C ARG A 10 -28.00 -28.17 42.30
N LEU A 11 -27.89 -27.77 43.56
CA LEU A 11 -27.68 -28.72 44.68
C LEU A 11 -28.94 -29.03 45.46
N ILE A 12 -30.06 -28.34 45.26
CA ILE A 12 -31.32 -28.55 46.00
C ILE A 12 -32.27 -29.52 45.26
N ALA A 13 -32.07 -29.83 44.00
CA ALA A 13 -32.89 -30.76 43.22
C ALA A 13 -32.55 -32.25 43.44
N ILE A 14 -31.50 -32.58 44.20
CA ILE A 14 -31.08 -33.97 44.42
C ILE A 14 -31.53 -34.54 45.80
N LEU A 15 -32.10 -33.72 46.70
CA LEU A 15 -32.34 -34.12 48.08
C LEU A 15 -33.85 -34.33 48.45
N LEU A 16 -34.78 -34.36 47.47
CA LEU A 16 -36.21 -34.47 47.70
C LEU A 16 -36.87 -35.68 47.03
N LEU A 17 -36.16 -36.76 46.81
CA LEU A 17 -36.73 -38.02 46.25
C LEU A 17 -36.28 -39.28 46.97
N MET A 18 -36.35 -39.26 48.30
CA MET A 18 -36.29 -40.49 49.14
C MET A 18 -37.32 -40.42 50.24
N THR A 19 -38.63 -40.65 49.93
CA THR A 19 -39.57 -41.32 50.89
C THR A 19 -40.56 -42.14 50.08
N GLY A 20 -40.56 -43.42 50.34
CA GLY A 20 -41.26 -44.39 49.55
C GLY A 20 -42.77 -44.46 49.78
N LEU A 21 -43.42 -45.06 48.82
CA LEU A 21 -44.69 -45.86 49.05
C LEU A 21 -44.71 -47.04 48.07
N HIS A 22 -44.77 -48.24 48.60
CA HIS A 22 -44.96 -49.41 47.82
C HIS A 22 -46.41 -49.46 47.24
N GLY A 23 -46.52 -49.44 45.94
CA GLY A 23 -47.72 -49.67 45.18
C GLY A 23 -47.44 -50.77 44.15
N TYR A 24 -48.08 -51.85 44.22
CA TYR A 24 -48.18 -52.93 43.21
C TYR A 24 -48.77 -52.30 41.94
N GLY A 25 -48.01 -52.31 40.85
CA GLY A 25 -48.53 -51.82 39.57
C GLY A 25 -47.45 -51.67 38.53
N GLN A 26 -47.48 -52.50 37.53
CA GLN A 26 -46.80 -52.39 36.24
C GLN A 26 -45.41 -51.73 36.19
N THR A 27 -44.40 -52.46 35.83
CA THR A 27 -43.00 -52.00 35.65
C THR A 27 -42.93 -50.81 34.74
N PRO A 28 -42.45 -49.62 35.20
CA PRO A 28 -42.45 -48.41 34.36
C PRO A 28 -41.49 -48.57 33.21
N VAL A 29 -41.97 -48.31 32.00
CA VAL A 29 -41.13 -48.08 30.81
C VAL A 29 -40.52 -46.70 30.96
N THR A 30 -39.26 -46.62 30.80
CA THR A 30 -38.52 -45.32 30.84
C THR A 30 -37.91 -45.01 29.48
N VAL A 31 -37.90 -43.72 29.08
CA VAL A 31 -37.20 -43.21 27.89
C VAL A 31 -36.07 -42.33 28.39
N SER A 32 -34.85 -42.69 28.02
CA SER A 32 -33.64 -41.91 28.31
C SER A 32 -32.97 -41.50 27.01
N LEU A 33 -32.38 -40.32 27.07
CA LEU A 33 -31.64 -39.74 25.92
C LEU A 33 -30.16 -39.99 26.11
N ALA A 34 -29.48 -40.41 25.07
CA ALA A 34 -28.04 -40.51 25.03
C ALA A 34 -27.52 -39.54 23.95
N ASN A 35 -26.55 -38.68 24.30
CA ASN A 35 -25.85 -37.79 23.42
C ASN A 35 -26.67 -36.57 22.92
N VAL A 36 -26.78 -35.51 23.75
CA VAL A 36 -27.34 -34.20 23.33
C VAL A 36 -26.17 -33.25 23.09
N PRO A 37 -26.04 -32.65 21.90
CA PRO A 37 -25.07 -31.62 21.72
C PRO A 37 -25.48 -30.33 22.46
N ASP A 38 -24.53 -29.64 23.08
CA ASP A 38 -24.77 -28.39 23.83
C ASP A 38 -25.30 -27.28 22.91
N THR A 39 -24.82 -27.22 21.66
CA THR A 39 -25.23 -26.25 20.66
C THR A 39 -25.24 -26.84 19.25
N VAL A 40 -26.18 -26.40 18.42
CA VAL A 40 -26.35 -26.84 17.04
C VAL A 40 -26.17 -25.67 16.11
N VAL A 41 -25.45 -25.89 15.03
CA VAL A 41 -25.26 -24.88 13.97
C VAL A 41 -26.46 -24.88 13.03
N PRO A 42 -27.03 -23.71 12.65
CA PRO A 42 -28.10 -23.65 11.63
C PRO A 42 -27.66 -24.31 10.32
N GLY A 43 -28.58 -25.11 9.74
CA GLY A 43 -28.28 -25.92 8.54
C GLY A 43 -27.49 -27.21 8.85
N GLY A 44 -27.17 -27.47 10.09
CA GLY A 44 -26.45 -28.66 10.53
C GLY A 44 -27.32 -29.90 10.70
N HIS A 45 -26.67 -31.00 11.00
CA HIS A 45 -27.31 -32.26 11.27
C HIS A 45 -27.09 -32.68 12.73
N ILE A 46 -28.13 -33.18 13.36
CA ILE A 46 -28.12 -33.66 14.75
C ILE A 46 -28.44 -35.12 14.77
N THR A 47 -27.66 -35.87 15.51
CA THR A 47 -27.94 -37.29 15.75
C THR A 47 -28.41 -37.48 17.19
N LEU A 48 -29.63 -37.95 17.38
CA LEU A 48 -30.20 -38.24 18.68
C LEU A 48 -30.45 -39.76 18.86
N PHE A 49 -30.13 -40.24 20.05
CA PHE A 49 -30.38 -41.63 20.47
C PHE A 49 -31.36 -41.63 21.62
N PHE A 50 -32.45 -42.38 21.47
CA PHE A 50 -33.44 -42.60 22.54
C PHE A 50 -33.40 -44.05 22.95
N ASP A 51 -33.10 -44.27 24.20
CA ASP A 51 -33.11 -45.60 24.82
C ASP A 51 -34.42 -45.80 25.59
N VAL A 52 -35.27 -46.70 25.12
CA VAL A 52 -36.50 -47.17 25.80
C VAL A 52 -36.15 -48.39 26.60
N LYS A 53 -36.30 -48.33 27.95
CA LYS A 53 -35.93 -49.37 28.85
C LYS A 53 -37.17 -49.81 29.69
N SER A 54 -37.29 -51.08 29.93
CA SER A 54 -38.31 -51.67 30.81
C SER A 54 -37.72 -52.82 31.62
N ALA A 55 -38.26 -53.08 32.82
CA ALA A 55 -37.82 -54.15 33.62
C ALA A 55 -38.43 -55.51 33.13
N SER A 56 -39.40 -55.52 32.23
CA SER A 56 -39.96 -56.64 31.52
C SER A 56 -39.74 -56.52 30.02
N PRO A 57 -39.76 -57.62 29.22
CA PRO A 57 -39.62 -57.58 27.78
C PRO A 57 -40.61 -56.62 27.15
N LEU A 58 -40.07 -55.72 26.24
CA LEU A 58 -40.86 -54.76 25.54
C LEU A 58 -41.65 -55.45 24.40
N PRO A 59 -42.91 -55.08 24.16
CA PRO A 59 -43.73 -55.69 23.10
C PRO A 59 -43.11 -55.46 21.72
N ASP A 60 -43.40 -56.39 20.77
CA ASP A 60 -42.84 -56.30 19.40
C ASP A 60 -43.42 -55.16 18.59
N SER A 61 -44.56 -54.58 18.93
CA SER A 61 -45.20 -53.46 18.25
C SER A 61 -45.27 -52.23 19.16
N LEU A 62 -44.12 -51.56 19.33
CA LEU A 62 -44.08 -50.20 19.90
C LEU A 62 -44.36 -49.18 18.78
N ARG A 63 -45.30 -48.27 19.03
CA ARG A 63 -45.58 -47.18 18.13
C ARG A 63 -44.82 -45.98 18.64
N GLU A 64 -43.87 -45.50 17.78
CA GLU A 64 -43.06 -44.30 18.04
C GLU A 64 -43.56 -43.10 17.22
N GLU A 65 -43.42 -41.92 17.78
CA GLU A 65 -43.72 -40.63 17.12
C GLU A 65 -42.67 -39.63 17.47
N MET A 66 -42.11 -38.96 16.43
CA MET A 66 -41.16 -37.89 16.56
C MET A 66 -41.81 -36.57 16.15
N GLN A 67 -41.91 -35.62 17.07
CA GLN A 67 -42.40 -34.28 16.80
C GLN A 67 -41.22 -33.31 16.73
N LEU A 68 -40.97 -32.77 15.54
CA LEU A 68 -39.94 -31.84 15.28
C LEU A 68 -40.46 -30.38 15.26
N PRO A 69 -39.61 -29.39 15.61
CA PRO A 69 -39.95 -27.99 15.39
C PRO A 69 -40.30 -27.71 13.90
N GLU A 70 -41.02 -26.62 13.66
CA GLU A 70 -41.40 -26.20 12.31
C GLU A 70 -40.19 -26.08 11.36
N LYS A 71 -40.34 -26.61 10.14
CA LYS A 71 -39.32 -26.66 9.08
C LYS A 71 -38.09 -27.53 9.34
N TRP A 72 -37.97 -28.15 10.53
CA TRP A 72 -36.95 -29.18 10.76
C TRP A 72 -37.32 -30.46 10.03
N ARG A 73 -36.35 -31.25 9.58
CA ARG A 73 -36.59 -32.43 8.76
C ARG A 73 -35.89 -33.65 9.36
N LEU A 74 -36.61 -34.76 9.40
CA LEU A 74 -36.02 -36.06 9.67
C LEU A 74 -35.27 -36.50 8.40
N LEU A 75 -33.95 -36.64 8.48
CA LEU A 75 -33.10 -36.98 7.34
C LEU A 75 -32.91 -38.49 7.21
N SER A 76 -32.81 -39.20 8.34
CA SER A 76 -32.61 -40.62 8.37
C SER A 76 -33.16 -41.21 9.70
N GLN A 77 -33.82 -42.32 9.56
CA GLN A 77 -34.25 -43.17 10.68
C GLN A 77 -33.73 -44.59 10.43
N ARG A 78 -32.97 -45.13 11.35
CA ARG A 78 -32.55 -46.55 11.30
C ARG A 78 -33.53 -47.44 12.02
N ARG A 79 -33.60 -48.71 11.64
CA ARG A 79 -34.39 -49.70 12.41
C ARG A 79 -33.91 -49.71 13.86
N PRO A 80 -34.83 -49.70 14.81
CA PRO A 80 -34.47 -49.75 16.24
C PRO A 80 -33.64 -50.99 16.54
N VAL A 81 -32.64 -50.84 17.39
CA VAL A 81 -31.77 -51.96 17.80
C VAL A 81 -32.22 -52.44 19.14
N ARG A 82 -32.64 -53.72 19.20
CA ARG A 82 -32.97 -54.41 20.48
C ARG A 82 -31.71 -55.03 21.06
N THR A 83 -31.55 -54.92 22.38
CA THR A 83 -30.49 -55.62 23.13
C THR A 83 -30.93 -57.01 23.55
N ALA A 84 -29.99 -57.90 23.83
CA ALA A 84 -30.27 -59.28 24.35
C ALA A 84 -31.15 -59.25 25.58
N GLY A 85 -32.31 -59.93 25.53
CA GLY A 85 -33.28 -59.94 26.58
C GLY A 85 -34.51 -59.06 26.43
N ASP A 86 -34.59 -58.31 25.26
CA ASP A 86 -35.72 -57.45 24.84
C ASP A 86 -36.14 -56.37 25.88
N GLN A 87 -35.29 -56.07 26.83
CA GLN A 87 -35.55 -55.05 27.88
C GLN A 87 -35.14 -53.64 27.49
N GLN A 88 -34.41 -53.46 26.39
CA GLN A 88 -33.97 -52.14 25.89
C GLN A 88 -34.04 -52.08 24.37
N ILE A 89 -34.60 -50.97 23.87
CA ILE A 89 -34.67 -50.67 22.43
C ILE A 89 -34.03 -49.29 22.23
N ARG A 90 -33.06 -49.19 21.34
CA ARG A 90 -32.41 -47.92 20.93
C ARG A 90 -32.94 -47.47 19.60
N TYR A 91 -33.49 -46.27 19.60
CA TYR A 91 -33.92 -45.54 18.42
C TYR A 91 -32.85 -44.53 18.00
N PHE A 92 -32.63 -44.40 16.70
CA PHE A 92 -31.61 -43.58 16.12
C PHE A 92 -32.24 -42.62 15.08
N TYR A 93 -32.08 -41.31 15.25
CA TYR A 93 -32.63 -40.30 14.38
C TYR A 93 -31.57 -39.29 13.95
N VAL A 94 -31.50 -38.98 12.67
CA VAL A 94 -30.69 -37.87 12.13
C VAL A 94 -31.65 -36.79 11.71
N ILE A 95 -31.55 -35.63 12.33
CA ILE A 95 -32.44 -34.50 12.17
C ILE A 95 -31.62 -33.36 11.52
N GLY A 96 -32.14 -32.77 10.44
CA GLY A 96 -31.56 -31.61 9.79
C GLY A 96 -32.27 -30.33 10.24
N THR A 97 -31.48 -29.31 10.61
CA THR A 97 -32.02 -27.99 10.93
C THR A 97 -32.01 -27.09 9.67
N PRO A 98 -32.97 -26.18 9.53
CA PRO A 98 -32.98 -25.22 8.43
C PRO A 98 -31.77 -24.28 8.50
N THR A 99 -31.23 -23.90 7.34
CA THR A 99 -30.12 -22.92 7.25
C THR A 99 -30.47 -21.55 7.81
N GLY A 100 -31.72 -21.14 7.72
CA GLY A 100 -32.24 -19.86 8.26
C GLY A 100 -32.88 -20.00 9.66
N CYS A 101 -32.53 -21.01 10.46
CA CYS A 101 -33.08 -21.18 11.79
C CYS A 101 -32.60 -20.08 12.73
N ALA A 102 -33.54 -19.39 13.39
CA ALA A 102 -33.20 -18.36 14.38
C ALA A 102 -32.47 -18.97 15.59
N SER A 103 -31.60 -18.18 16.24
CA SER A 103 -30.96 -18.60 17.47
C SER A 103 -31.98 -18.74 18.60
N GLY A 104 -31.81 -19.73 19.47
CA GLY A 104 -32.70 -19.97 20.60
C GLY A 104 -32.86 -21.41 20.90
N GLU A 105 -33.73 -21.73 21.88
CA GLU A 105 -34.05 -23.10 22.29
C GLU A 105 -35.21 -23.63 21.46
N TYR A 106 -35.05 -24.86 20.96
CA TYR A 106 -36.04 -25.62 20.22
C TYR A 106 -36.27 -26.94 20.92
N LEU A 107 -37.53 -27.34 20.97
CA LEU A 107 -37.91 -28.57 21.69
C LEU A 107 -38.24 -29.69 20.71
N VAL A 108 -37.48 -30.77 20.72
CA VAL A 108 -37.75 -32.02 20.02
C VAL A 108 -38.44 -32.96 20.98
N LYS A 109 -39.62 -33.51 20.58
CA LYS A 109 -40.37 -34.45 21.42
C LYS A 109 -40.39 -35.85 20.78
N PHE A 110 -39.99 -36.81 21.54
CA PHE A 110 -40.07 -38.21 21.17
C PHE A 110 -41.08 -38.90 22.05
N ARG A 111 -42.06 -39.58 21.45
CA ARG A 111 -43.13 -40.28 22.16
C ARG A 111 -43.12 -41.75 21.79
N VAL A 112 -43.38 -42.60 22.80
CA VAL A 112 -43.53 -44.05 22.61
C VAL A 112 -44.78 -44.47 23.29
N HIS A 113 -45.63 -45.19 22.56
CA HIS A 113 -46.86 -45.81 23.08
C HIS A 113 -46.56 -47.25 23.37
N ALA A 114 -46.59 -47.62 24.69
CA ALA A 114 -46.33 -48.93 25.18
C ALA A 114 -47.45 -49.35 26.19
N ASN A 115 -48.07 -50.45 25.97
CA ASN A 115 -49.09 -51.02 26.88
C ASN A 115 -50.22 -50.03 27.27
N GLY A 116 -50.68 -49.24 26.33
CA GLY A 116 -51.71 -48.20 26.56
C GLY A 116 -51.26 -46.92 27.28
N GLN A 117 -49.97 -46.79 27.58
CA GLN A 117 -49.39 -45.60 28.19
C GLN A 117 -48.54 -44.88 27.15
N GLU A 118 -48.62 -43.50 27.14
CA GLU A 118 -47.78 -42.66 26.38
C GLU A 118 -46.59 -42.17 27.25
N ILE A 119 -45.39 -42.43 26.81
CA ILE A 119 -44.16 -41.96 27.45
C ILE A 119 -43.44 -41.01 26.51
N ALA A 120 -43.18 -39.79 26.97
CA ALA A 120 -42.55 -38.74 26.12
C ALA A 120 -41.22 -38.32 26.72
N ALA A 121 -40.21 -38.20 25.90
CA ALA A 121 -38.97 -37.51 26.19
C ALA A 121 -38.94 -36.18 25.42
N GLN A 122 -38.56 -35.09 26.09
CA GLN A 122 -38.40 -33.78 25.51
C GLN A 122 -36.94 -33.39 25.54
N VAL A 123 -36.40 -32.99 24.39
CA VAL A 123 -34.99 -32.65 24.21
C VAL A 123 -34.91 -31.17 23.85
N PRO A 124 -34.44 -30.28 24.75
CA PRO A 124 -34.11 -28.91 24.40
C PRO A 124 -32.83 -28.93 23.62
N LEU A 125 -32.85 -28.28 22.46
CA LEU A 125 -31.70 -28.10 21.59
C LEU A 125 -31.48 -26.60 21.36
N THR A 126 -30.28 -26.13 21.65
CA THR A 126 -29.96 -24.71 21.49
C THR A 126 -29.32 -24.48 20.12
N ILE A 127 -29.95 -23.66 19.29
CA ILE A 127 -29.37 -23.18 18.04
C ILE A 127 -28.42 -22.02 18.37
N GLY A 128 -27.14 -22.17 17.98
CA GLY A 128 -26.10 -21.15 18.19
C GLY A 128 -26.39 -19.86 17.44
N GLN A 129 -25.99 -18.73 18.03
CA GLN A 129 -26.06 -17.41 17.37
C GLN A 129 -24.96 -17.28 16.32
N ILE A 130 -25.34 -16.94 15.09
CA ILE A 130 -24.45 -16.55 14.00
C ILE A 130 -24.67 -15.06 13.74
N ARG A 131 -23.60 -14.28 13.91
CA ARG A 131 -23.59 -12.84 13.61
C ARG A 131 -22.82 -12.62 12.33
N HIS A 132 -23.48 -12.26 11.26
CA HIS A 132 -22.86 -12.02 9.97
C HIS A 132 -23.55 -10.87 9.23
N LEU A 133 -22.74 -9.90 8.79
CA LEU A 133 -23.17 -8.74 8.05
C LEU A 133 -22.58 -8.75 6.66
N GLU A 134 -23.41 -8.62 5.64
CA GLU A 134 -23.00 -8.38 4.26
C GLU A 134 -23.19 -6.90 3.91
N LEU A 135 -22.16 -6.29 3.32
CA LEU A 135 -22.16 -4.90 2.88
C LEU A 135 -21.53 -4.81 1.49
N PHE A 136 -22.30 -4.38 0.49
CA PHE A 136 -21.81 -4.20 -0.87
C PHE A 136 -22.50 -3.05 -1.58
N VAL A 137 -21.83 -2.51 -2.61
CA VAL A 137 -22.37 -1.43 -3.45
C VAL A 137 -23.33 -2.04 -4.47
N VAL A 138 -24.53 -1.50 -4.55
CA VAL A 138 -25.57 -1.92 -5.51
C VAL A 138 -25.59 -1.00 -6.72
N THR A 139 -25.53 0.32 -6.46
CA THR A 139 -25.58 1.32 -7.52
C THR A 139 -24.45 2.30 -7.34
N GLN A 140 -23.68 2.48 -8.41
CA GLN A 140 -22.63 3.47 -8.50
C GLN A 140 -22.55 4.03 -9.92
N PRO A 141 -22.30 5.33 -10.10
CA PRO A 141 -22.02 5.88 -11.42
C PRO A 141 -20.62 5.45 -11.89
N GLU A 142 -20.44 5.25 -13.20
CA GLU A 142 -19.11 4.99 -13.75
C GLU A 142 -18.14 6.16 -13.59
N PHE A 143 -18.68 7.38 -13.54
CA PHE A 143 -17.94 8.62 -13.35
C PHE A 143 -18.88 9.72 -12.86
N VAL A 144 -18.30 10.81 -12.35
CA VAL A 144 -19.04 12.00 -11.93
C VAL A 144 -18.32 13.27 -12.41
N ARG A 145 -19.06 14.34 -12.62
CA ARG A 145 -18.52 15.65 -12.97
C ARG A 145 -18.18 16.47 -11.73
N GLU A 146 -17.16 17.31 -11.82
CA GLU A 146 -16.88 18.33 -10.81
C GLU A 146 -18.12 19.26 -10.59
N GLY A 147 -18.46 19.51 -9.35
CA GLY A 147 -19.63 20.29 -8.94
C GLY A 147 -20.92 19.50 -8.83
N ASP A 148 -21.00 18.28 -9.36
CA ASP A 148 -22.17 17.41 -9.24
C ASP A 148 -22.15 16.65 -7.90
N THR A 149 -23.27 16.03 -7.56
CA THR A 149 -23.40 15.19 -6.36
C THR A 149 -23.20 13.73 -6.74
N LEU A 150 -22.16 13.11 -6.18
CA LEU A 150 -21.95 11.67 -6.24
C LEU A 150 -22.93 10.98 -5.30
N ARG A 151 -23.68 10.00 -5.80
CA ARG A 151 -24.57 9.14 -5.01
C ARG A 151 -24.18 7.68 -5.20
N LEU A 152 -24.05 6.98 -4.08
CA LEU A 152 -23.77 5.53 -4.05
C LEU A 152 -24.81 4.86 -3.18
N THR A 153 -25.41 3.80 -3.68
CA THR A 153 -26.36 3.02 -2.90
C THR A 153 -25.71 1.72 -2.48
N TYR A 154 -25.68 1.50 -1.18
CA TYR A 154 -25.17 0.30 -0.54
C TYR A 154 -26.32 -0.60 -0.09
N MET A 155 -26.13 -1.89 -0.21
CA MET A 155 -27.01 -2.91 0.39
C MET A 155 -26.38 -3.38 1.68
N ILE A 156 -27.13 -3.31 2.76
CA ILE A 156 -26.79 -3.87 4.06
C ILE A 156 -27.74 -5.05 4.28
N ARG A 157 -27.20 -6.24 4.53
CA ARG A 157 -27.97 -7.44 4.75
C ARG A 157 -27.51 -8.14 6.03
N ASN A 158 -28.45 -8.48 6.88
CA ASN A 158 -28.20 -9.36 8.01
C ASN A 158 -28.21 -10.81 7.53
N ALA A 159 -27.04 -11.38 7.32
CA ALA A 159 -26.88 -12.79 6.95
C ALA A 159 -26.69 -13.70 8.18
N GLY A 160 -26.88 -13.17 9.38
CA GLY A 160 -26.94 -13.90 10.62
C GLY A 160 -28.31 -14.54 10.87
N ASN A 161 -28.45 -15.18 12.02
CA ASN A 161 -29.68 -15.89 12.43
C ASN A 161 -30.38 -15.24 13.64
N ASN A 162 -30.04 -14.00 13.95
CA ASN A 162 -30.67 -13.19 15.01
C ASN A 162 -30.92 -11.77 14.52
N ALA A 163 -31.92 -11.09 15.07
CA ALA A 163 -32.13 -9.67 14.83
C ALA A 163 -30.96 -8.86 15.38
N GLU A 164 -30.38 -7.99 14.56
CA GLU A 164 -29.19 -7.21 14.90
C GLU A 164 -29.43 -5.72 14.69
N LYS A 165 -28.88 -4.92 15.61
CA LYS A 165 -28.87 -3.47 15.53
C LYS A 165 -27.51 -2.99 15.00
N PHE A 166 -27.57 -2.16 13.94
CA PHE A 166 -26.42 -1.62 13.24
C PHE A 166 -26.30 -0.11 13.41
N HIS A 167 -25.10 0.41 13.55
CA HIS A 167 -24.77 1.84 13.53
C HIS A 167 -24.06 2.16 12.22
N LEU A 168 -24.51 3.21 11.55
CA LEU A 168 -24.03 3.63 10.24
C LEU A 168 -23.13 4.87 10.37
N LYS A 169 -22.02 4.88 9.63
CA LYS A 169 -21.12 6.03 9.54
C LYS A 169 -20.50 6.14 8.16
N SER A 170 -20.39 7.34 7.63
CA SER A 170 -19.59 7.64 6.45
C SER A 170 -18.57 8.75 6.78
N ASP A 171 -17.32 8.59 6.34
CA ASP A 171 -16.27 9.60 6.49
C ASP A 171 -16.20 10.54 5.27
N HIS A 172 -16.75 10.09 4.13
CA HIS A 172 -16.74 10.81 2.86
C HIS A 172 -18.13 10.82 2.25
N GLY A 173 -18.99 11.69 2.75
CA GLY A 173 -20.35 11.84 2.28
C GLY A 173 -21.38 11.88 3.40
N LYS A 174 -22.61 12.24 3.06
CA LYS A 174 -23.77 12.30 3.96
C LYS A 174 -24.67 11.10 3.66
N ILE A 175 -25.09 10.41 4.70
CA ILE A 175 -26.12 9.36 4.61
C ILE A 175 -27.46 10.06 4.42
N GLU A 176 -28.20 9.76 3.33
CA GLU A 176 -29.47 10.42 2.99
C GLU A 176 -30.62 9.94 3.88
N GLN A 177 -30.59 8.70 4.35
CA GLN A 177 -31.55 8.17 5.30
C GLN A 177 -31.15 8.55 6.74
N VAL A 178 -32.11 9.09 7.48
CA VAL A 178 -31.90 9.90 8.70
C VAL A 178 -31.62 9.10 9.98
N THR A 179 -31.56 7.78 9.96
CA THR A 179 -31.37 6.98 11.18
C THR A 179 -29.92 6.56 11.35
N ASP A 180 -29.28 7.06 12.42
CA ASP A 180 -27.92 6.62 12.83
C ASP A 180 -27.88 5.13 13.24
N SER A 181 -29.02 4.49 13.41
CA SER A 181 -29.13 3.08 13.73
C SER A 181 -30.28 2.39 13.02
N LEU A 182 -30.09 1.16 12.66
CA LEU A 182 -30.98 0.31 11.88
C LEU A 182 -31.06 -1.06 12.53
N THR A 183 -32.25 -1.62 12.69
CA THR A 183 -32.45 -3.00 13.12
C THR A 183 -32.90 -3.84 11.94
N LEU A 184 -32.24 -4.97 11.69
CA LEU A 184 -32.59 -5.89 10.62
C LEU A 184 -32.82 -7.28 11.19
N GLU A 185 -33.94 -7.87 10.82
CA GLU A 185 -34.26 -9.26 11.09
C GLU A 185 -33.33 -10.22 10.31
N PRO A 186 -33.21 -11.48 10.71
CA PRO A 186 -32.43 -12.49 9.97
C PRO A 186 -32.84 -12.57 8.51
N GLY A 187 -31.87 -12.49 7.61
CA GLY A 187 -32.08 -12.52 6.16
C GLY A 187 -32.61 -11.20 5.54
N ALA A 188 -33.02 -10.24 6.36
CA ALA A 188 -33.49 -8.95 5.87
C ALA A 188 -32.34 -8.07 5.41
N GLY A 189 -32.60 -7.24 4.40
CA GLY A 189 -31.67 -6.25 3.87
C GLY A 189 -32.33 -4.91 3.62
N THR A 190 -31.51 -3.87 3.59
CA THR A 190 -31.98 -2.50 3.27
C THR A 190 -30.95 -1.77 2.43
N HIS A 191 -31.41 -0.78 1.70
CA HIS A 191 -30.57 0.09 0.89
C HIS A 191 -30.27 1.39 1.65
N VAL A 192 -28.99 1.78 1.62
CA VAL A 192 -28.52 3.03 2.22
C VAL A 192 -27.77 3.84 1.16
N THR A 193 -28.19 5.08 0.95
CA THR A 193 -27.57 5.98 -0.02
C THR A 193 -26.64 6.96 0.68
N VAL A 194 -25.40 7.03 0.20
CA VAL A 194 -24.41 8.03 0.61
C VAL A 194 -24.24 9.03 -0.52
N SER A 195 -24.41 10.30 -0.21
CA SER A 195 -24.26 11.41 -1.16
C SER A 195 -23.12 12.33 -0.77
N GLN A 196 -22.35 12.79 -1.76
CA GLN A 196 -21.21 13.68 -1.59
C GLN A 196 -21.18 14.70 -2.72
N VAL A 197 -21.13 16.00 -2.37
CA VAL A 197 -20.87 17.05 -3.36
C VAL A 197 -19.41 17.02 -3.77
N ILE A 198 -19.13 16.87 -5.05
CA ILE A 198 -17.80 16.80 -5.61
C ILE A 198 -17.22 18.20 -5.76
N PRO A 199 -16.08 18.50 -5.10
CA PRO A 199 -15.49 19.83 -5.17
C PRO A 199 -14.96 20.12 -6.58
N VAL A 200 -15.03 21.40 -6.98
CA VAL A 200 -14.37 21.86 -8.19
C VAL A 200 -12.89 22.07 -7.89
N THR A 201 -12.04 21.32 -8.57
CA THR A 201 -10.58 21.33 -8.37
C THR A 201 -9.86 21.86 -9.60
N ASP A 202 -8.55 22.01 -9.49
CA ASP A 202 -7.71 22.34 -10.65
C ASP A 202 -7.25 21.09 -11.44
N ASN A 203 -7.66 19.89 -11.07
CA ASN A 203 -7.28 18.65 -11.74
C ASN A 203 -8.27 18.29 -12.85
N ASN A 204 -7.79 17.82 -14.01
CA ASN A 204 -8.65 17.40 -15.11
C ASN A 204 -9.39 16.11 -14.84
N ALA A 205 -8.75 15.19 -14.10
CA ALA A 205 -9.31 13.92 -13.69
C ALA A 205 -8.70 13.53 -12.34
N TRP A 206 -9.51 13.03 -11.44
CA TRP A 206 -9.12 12.51 -10.13
C TRP A 206 -10.14 11.48 -9.67
N GLN A 207 -9.94 10.87 -8.53
CA GLN A 207 -10.88 9.91 -7.98
C GLN A 207 -11.50 10.44 -6.68
N ALA A 208 -12.80 10.44 -6.60
CA ALA A 208 -13.54 10.68 -5.38
C ALA A 208 -13.76 9.34 -4.68
N SER A 209 -13.46 9.29 -3.38
CA SER A 209 -13.72 8.13 -2.55
C SER A 209 -15.02 8.37 -1.77
N SER A 210 -15.87 7.36 -1.71
CA SER A 210 -17.02 7.30 -0.81
C SER A 210 -16.93 5.99 -0.02
N ASN A 211 -17.39 6.04 1.24
CA ASN A 211 -17.38 4.87 2.11
C ASN A 211 -18.62 4.78 2.97
N LEU A 212 -19.00 3.56 3.29
CA LEU A 212 -19.97 3.28 4.35
C LEU A 212 -19.35 2.29 5.33
N SER A 213 -19.40 2.65 6.60
CA SER A 213 -18.97 1.82 7.73
C SER A 213 -20.21 1.42 8.52
N VAL A 214 -20.36 0.13 8.76
CA VAL A 214 -21.52 -0.44 9.48
C VAL A 214 -21.00 -1.26 10.65
N MET A 215 -21.43 -0.87 11.84
CA MET A 215 -21.01 -1.51 13.09
C MET A 215 -22.19 -2.19 13.76
N MET A 216 -22.09 -3.48 14.01
CA MET A 216 -23.05 -4.21 14.83
C MET A 216 -22.88 -3.84 16.30
N THR A 217 -23.97 -3.65 17.03
CA THR A 217 -23.92 -3.35 18.46
C THR A 217 -23.15 -4.46 19.21
N GLY A 218 -22.09 -4.06 19.95
CA GLY A 218 -21.23 -5.01 20.68
C GLY A 218 -20.18 -5.73 19.84
N ALA A 219 -20.02 -5.42 18.54
CA ALA A 219 -18.92 -5.94 17.74
C ALA A 219 -17.65 -5.10 17.97
N ALA A 220 -16.48 -5.74 17.89
CA ALA A 220 -15.19 -5.10 18.10
C ALA A 220 -14.74 -4.26 16.89
N GLU A 221 -15.16 -4.64 15.68
CA GLU A 221 -14.74 -3.97 14.43
C GLU A 221 -15.94 -3.75 13.49
N PRO A 222 -15.99 -2.61 12.79
CA PRO A 222 -17.02 -2.35 11.79
C PRO A 222 -16.71 -3.08 10.47
N VAL A 223 -17.75 -3.45 9.76
CA VAL A 223 -17.66 -3.83 8.35
C VAL A 223 -17.74 -2.56 7.51
N TYR A 224 -16.84 -2.39 6.55
CA TYR A 224 -16.82 -1.19 5.71
C TYR A 224 -16.63 -1.54 4.24
N SER A 225 -17.20 -0.70 3.39
CA SER A 225 -17.04 -0.73 1.94
C SER A 225 -16.54 0.63 1.48
N VAL A 226 -15.49 0.64 0.65
CA VAL A 226 -14.91 1.86 0.07
C VAL A 226 -14.97 1.74 -1.45
N THR A 227 -15.47 2.78 -2.08
CA THR A 227 -15.59 2.87 -3.54
C THR A 227 -14.95 4.13 -4.04
N SER A 228 -14.19 4.03 -5.13
CA SER A 228 -13.53 5.15 -5.80
C SER A 228 -14.13 5.36 -7.18
N ILE A 229 -14.64 6.56 -7.44
CA ILE A 229 -15.30 6.93 -8.69
C ILE A 229 -14.48 7.99 -9.41
N PRO A 230 -14.19 7.84 -10.71
CA PRO A 230 -13.51 8.85 -11.51
C PRO A 230 -14.29 10.15 -11.59
N VAL A 231 -13.59 11.27 -11.38
CA VAL A 231 -14.15 12.63 -11.49
C VAL A 231 -13.55 13.32 -12.70
N PHE A 232 -14.36 13.89 -13.54
CA PHE A 232 -13.93 14.64 -14.73
C PHE A 232 -14.40 16.08 -14.69
N SER A 233 -13.56 16.99 -15.24
CA SER A 233 -13.89 18.39 -15.40
C SER A 233 -14.31 18.67 -16.83
N SER A 234 -15.31 19.55 -17.02
CA SER A 234 -15.69 20.11 -18.34
C SER A 234 -14.92 21.37 -18.72
N LYS A 235 -13.97 21.80 -17.88
CA LYS A 235 -13.18 23.00 -18.18
C LYS A 235 -12.12 22.68 -19.23
N VAL A 236 -12.14 23.42 -20.34
CA VAL A 236 -11.06 23.36 -21.33
C VAL A 236 -9.82 24.02 -20.76
N ARG A 237 -8.78 23.27 -20.56
CA ARG A 237 -7.47 23.78 -20.15
C ARG A 237 -6.60 23.96 -21.37
N LYS A 238 -6.09 25.16 -21.54
CA LYS A 238 -5.09 25.44 -22.58
C LYS A 238 -3.82 24.65 -22.25
N ILE A 239 -3.50 23.68 -23.08
CA ILE A 239 -2.23 22.98 -22.98
C ILE A 239 -1.11 23.92 -23.43
N ASP A 240 -0.01 23.87 -22.69
CA ASP A 240 1.18 24.60 -23.07
C ASP A 240 1.75 24.03 -24.37
N ARG A 241 1.65 24.82 -25.44
CA ARG A 241 2.15 24.46 -26.78
C ARG A 241 3.66 24.54 -26.91
N TYR A 242 4.35 25.00 -25.87
CA TYR A 242 5.80 25.09 -25.87
C TYR A 242 6.41 23.99 -25.05
N PHE A 243 7.51 23.47 -25.54
CA PHE A 243 8.41 22.66 -24.75
C PHE A 243 9.24 23.61 -23.89
N ARG A 244 9.24 23.42 -22.58
CA ARG A 244 9.87 24.37 -21.66
C ARG A 244 10.95 23.71 -20.84
N PHE A 245 11.98 24.48 -20.57
CA PHE A 245 13.05 24.10 -19.66
C PHE A 245 12.85 24.85 -18.33
N PRO A 246 12.79 24.16 -17.19
CA PRO A 246 12.63 24.78 -15.89
C PRO A 246 13.96 25.43 -15.46
N VAL A 247 13.92 26.71 -15.16
CA VAL A 247 15.03 27.51 -14.63
C VAL A 247 14.56 28.18 -13.34
N GLU A 248 15.39 28.18 -12.31
CA GLU A 248 15.15 28.94 -11.10
C GLU A 248 16.25 29.97 -10.94
N VAL A 249 15.87 31.24 -10.82
CA VAL A 249 16.80 32.37 -10.61
C VAL A 249 16.46 33.03 -9.28
N GLY A 250 17.47 33.27 -8.48
CA GLY A 250 17.23 33.82 -7.14
C GLY A 250 18.42 34.56 -6.57
N GLY A 251 18.16 35.21 -5.46
CA GLY A 251 19.18 35.86 -4.66
C GLY A 251 18.94 35.60 -3.16
N GLY A 252 19.97 35.75 -2.38
CA GLY A 252 19.92 35.57 -0.94
C GLY A 252 20.80 36.55 -0.19
N TYR A 253 20.40 36.78 1.05
CA TYR A 253 21.16 37.55 2.03
C TYR A 253 21.50 36.61 3.19
N LEU A 254 22.76 36.59 3.58
CA LEU A 254 23.27 35.83 4.71
C LEU A 254 23.91 36.83 5.71
N SER A 255 23.56 36.69 6.95
CA SER A 255 24.30 37.29 8.09
C SER A 255 24.72 36.19 9.05
N TYR A 256 25.95 36.26 9.53
CA TYR A 256 26.40 35.36 10.60
C TYR A 256 27.39 36.12 11.52
N ARG A 257 27.37 35.73 12.78
CA ARG A 257 28.29 36.28 13.78
C ARG A 257 29.41 35.29 14.01
N TYR A 258 30.65 35.74 13.82
CA TYR A 258 31.86 34.94 14.00
C TYR A 258 32.94 35.75 14.69
N GLY A 259 33.54 35.19 15.76
CA GLY A 259 34.58 35.87 16.52
C GLY A 259 34.16 37.26 17.08
N GLY A 260 32.87 37.42 17.45
CA GLY A 260 32.32 38.71 17.93
C GLY A 260 32.01 39.72 16.83
N ARG A 261 32.31 39.42 15.56
CA ARG A 261 32.03 40.29 14.40
C ARG A 261 30.83 39.76 13.62
N GLU A 262 29.99 40.68 13.15
CA GLU A 262 28.91 40.34 12.23
C GLU A 262 29.44 40.44 10.81
N VAL A 263 29.22 39.37 10.01
CA VAL A 263 29.59 39.27 8.60
C VAL A 263 28.30 39.12 7.79
N THR A 264 28.10 39.99 6.85
CA THR A 264 26.96 40.01 5.93
C THR A 264 27.39 39.70 4.51
N ALA A 265 26.54 38.97 3.78
CA ALA A 265 26.85 38.50 2.43
C ALA A 265 25.61 38.44 1.54
N TYR A 266 25.81 38.70 0.28
CA TYR A 266 24.80 38.55 -0.78
C TYR A 266 25.25 37.50 -1.78
N GLN A 267 24.31 36.70 -2.24
CA GLN A 267 24.57 35.64 -3.20
C GLN A 267 23.46 35.56 -4.24
N TYR A 268 23.79 35.44 -5.50
CA TYR A 268 22.86 35.11 -6.56
C TYR A 268 22.98 33.62 -6.94
N GLN A 269 21.88 33.04 -7.47
CA GLN A 269 21.85 31.69 -7.93
C GLN A 269 20.95 31.55 -9.17
N ALA A 270 21.43 30.81 -10.15
CA ALA A 270 20.61 30.34 -11.26
C ALA A 270 20.81 28.82 -11.39
N THR A 271 19.70 28.07 -11.43
CA THR A 271 19.72 26.63 -11.60
C THR A 271 18.73 26.21 -12.66
N GLY A 272 19.05 25.17 -13.40
CA GLY A 272 18.12 24.59 -14.36
C GLY A 272 18.35 23.10 -14.49
N LYS A 273 17.25 22.33 -14.54
CA LYS A 273 17.31 20.89 -14.56
C LYS A 273 16.18 20.29 -15.39
N GLY A 274 16.53 19.52 -16.43
CA GLY A 274 15.54 18.90 -17.29
C GLY A 274 16.05 18.53 -18.66
N PHE A 275 15.15 18.09 -19.51
CA PHE A 275 15.47 17.88 -20.93
C PHE A 275 15.43 19.18 -21.70
N ILE A 276 16.33 19.34 -22.69
CA ILE A 276 16.40 20.50 -23.59
C ILE A 276 15.84 20.18 -24.99
N ASP A 277 15.38 18.97 -25.22
CA ASP A 277 14.74 18.56 -26.46
C ASP A 277 13.44 17.75 -26.19
N GLN A 278 12.49 17.81 -27.13
CA GLN A 278 11.19 17.14 -27.05
C GLN A 278 11.27 15.60 -27.10
N LYS A 279 12.40 15.05 -27.55
CA LYS A 279 12.63 13.58 -27.64
C LYS A 279 13.32 13.03 -26.39
N GLU A 280 13.50 13.88 -25.37
CA GLU A 280 14.15 13.51 -24.11
C GLU A 280 15.52 12.83 -24.29
N ARG A 281 16.27 13.29 -25.31
CA ARG A 281 17.59 12.75 -25.62
C ARG A 281 18.71 13.52 -24.96
N HIS A 282 18.50 14.82 -24.75
CA HIS A 282 19.47 15.78 -24.21
C HIS A 282 18.99 16.29 -22.87
N TYR A 283 19.67 15.88 -21.82
CA TYR A 283 19.39 16.30 -20.45
C TYR A 283 20.45 17.27 -19.98
N LEU A 284 20.05 18.33 -19.31
CA LEU A 284 20.91 19.37 -18.78
C LEU A 284 20.56 19.64 -17.32
N ASP A 285 21.58 19.69 -16.47
CA ASP A 285 21.48 20.13 -15.07
C ASP A 285 22.61 21.13 -14.83
N PHE A 286 22.31 22.37 -14.43
CA PHE A 286 23.33 23.37 -14.16
C PHE A 286 23.04 24.16 -12.90
N VAL A 287 24.10 24.57 -12.24
CA VAL A 287 24.09 25.50 -11.10
C VAL A 287 25.11 26.58 -11.35
N VAL A 288 24.68 27.82 -11.30
CA VAL A 288 25.51 29.02 -11.29
C VAL A 288 25.19 29.76 -10.02
N ARG A 289 26.09 29.80 -9.09
CA ARG A 289 25.92 30.46 -7.79
C ARG A 289 27.18 31.22 -7.40
N GLY A 290 27.01 32.44 -6.95
CA GLY A 290 28.12 33.30 -6.55
C GLY A 290 27.69 34.67 -6.02
N PRO A 291 28.62 35.50 -5.58
CA PRO A 291 30.05 35.23 -5.36
C PRO A 291 30.26 34.26 -4.15
N ASN A 292 31.50 33.82 -3.96
CA ASN A 292 31.91 33.11 -2.78
C ASN A 292 31.94 34.07 -1.58
N GLN A 293 31.00 33.88 -0.66
CA GLN A 293 30.87 34.78 0.49
C GLN A 293 31.40 34.13 1.78
N PHE A 294 31.48 32.83 1.81
CA PHE A 294 31.93 32.09 2.96
C PHE A 294 32.56 30.76 2.54
N VAL A 295 33.77 30.50 2.99
CA VAL A 295 34.57 29.34 2.55
C VAL A 295 34.11 28.03 3.16
N PHE A 296 33.15 28.05 4.08
CA PHE A 296 32.75 26.86 4.80
C PHE A 296 31.65 26.07 4.08
N PRO A 297 31.92 24.82 3.61
CA PRO A 297 31.00 24.05 2.78
C PRO A 297 29.66 23.73 3.46
N ALA A 298 29.66 23.56 4.78
CA ALA A 298 28.46 23.17 5.52
C ALA A 298 27.33 24.20 5.46
N VAL A 299 27.61 25.46 5.23
CA VAL A 299 26.60 26.54 5.15
C VAL A 299 26.06 26.72 3.72
N GLY A 300 26.67 26.08 2.71
CA GLY A 300 26.22 26.11 1.33
C GLY A 300 26.28 27.49 0.64
N THR A 301 27.10 28.42 1.14
CA THR A 301 27.24 29.79 0.65
C THR A 301 28.50 30.01 -0.20
N TYR A 302 29.16 28.94 -0.60
CA TYR A 302 30.28 28.97 -1.55
C TYR A 302 29.79 29.16 -2.98
N ASP A 303 30.68 29.71 -3.83
CA ASP A 303 30.46 29.83 -5.27
C ASP A 303 30.41 28.38 -5.87
N GLN A 304 29.49 28.18 -6.80
CA GLN A 304 29.35 26.92 -7.52
C GLN A 304 29.01 27.18 -8.98
N TYR A 305 29.77 26.59 -9.87
CA TYR A 305 29.55 26.61 -11.30
C TYR A 305 29.61 25.17 -11.81
N SER A 306 28.49 24.55 -11.97
CA SER A 306 28.38 23.15 -12.41
C SER A 306 27.47 23.02 -13.64
N LEU A 307 27.87 22.17 -14.54
CA LEU A 307 27.10 21.77 -15.70
C LEU A 307 27.20 20.26 -15.87
N ASP A 308 26.08 19.57 -15.71
CA ASP A 308 25.95 18.16 -16.01
C ASP A 308 25.08 17.97 -17.25
N TYR A 309 25.64 17.38 -18.28
CA TYR A 309 24.95 17.11 -19.53
C TYR A 309 24.91 15.61 -19.79
N ALA A 310 23.74 15.09 -20.24
CA ALA A 310 23.62 13.71 -20.65
C ALA A 310 22.94 13.59 -22.01
N TRP A 311 23.52 12.76 -22.89
CA TRP A 311 22.96 12.43 -24.18
C TRP A 311 22.50 10.98 -24.23
N ARG A 312 21.20 10.77 -24.46
CA ARG A 312 20.55 9.45 -24.57
C ARG A 312 20.91 8.47 -23.43
N LYS A 313 21.23 8.98 -22.23
CA LYS A 313 21.75 8.19 -21.10
C LYS A 313 22.98 7.34 -21.44
N ARG A 314 23.75 7.72 -22.45
CA ARG A 314 24.96 7.03 -22.88
C ARG A 314 26.22 7.86 -22.71
N LEU A 315 26.16 9.14 -23.01
CA LEU A 315 27.25 10.08 -22.79
C LEU A 315 26.88 11.02 -21.65
N PHE A 316 27.76 11.15 -20.67
CA PHE A 316 27.61 12.08 -19.54
C PHE A 316 28.85 12.95 -19.49
N VAL A 317 28.63 14.25 -19.39
CA VAL A 317 29.70 15.24 -19.29
C VAL A 317 29.39 16.13 -18.09
N SER A 318 30.30 16.18 -17.11
CA SER A 318 30.24 17.11 -15.98
C SER A 318 31.38 18.11 -16.13
N ALA A 319 31.05 19.39 -16.14
CA ALA A 319 32.01 20.46 -16.23
C ALA A 319 31.84 21.48 -15.09
N GLY A 320 32.92 22.03 -14.59
CA GLY A 320 32.91 22.93 -13.42
C GLY A 320 32.92 22.17 -12.12
N ASP A 321 32.10 22.55 -11.14
CA ASP A 321 32.08 21.94 -9.82
C ASP A 321 31.25 20.67 -9.83
N TYR A 322 31.85 19.54 -9.46
CA TYR A 322 31.16 18.25 -9.33
C TYR A 322 31.75 17.40 -8.22
N VAL A 323 30.98 16.41 -7.78
CA VAL A 323 31.45 15.39 -6.83
C VAL A 323 32.07 14.23 -7.59
N LEU A 324 33.36 13.98 -7.36
CA LEU A 324 34.07 12.85 -7.94
C LEU A 324 33.85 11.59 -7.11
N GLN A 325 33.34 10.55 -7.76
CA GLN A 325 33.29 9.21 -7.21
C GLN A 325 33.89 8.25 -8.23
N LEU A 326 35.14 7.89 -8.00
CA LEU A 326 35.83 6.93 -8.84
C LEU A 326 35.56 5.51 -8.34
N ASN A 327 35.96 5.25 -7.10
CA ASN A 327 35.67 4.05 -6.33
C ASN A 327 35.76 4.36 -4.83
N ASN A 328 35.63 3.34 -3.96
CA ASN A 328 35.61 3.53 -2.51
C ASN A 328 37.01 3.75 -1.90
N LEU A 329 38.09 3.30 -2.58
CA LEU A 329 39.46 3.37 -2.08
C LEU A 329 40.25 4.58 -2.56
N MET A 330 40.16 4.89 -3.86
CA MET A 330 41.00 5.91 -4.48
C MET A 330 40.43 7.31 -4.29
N GLU A 331 39.14 7.48 -4.65
CA GLU A 331 38.45 8.76 -4.54
C GLU A 331 36.93 8.58 -4.42
N PHE A 332 36.38 9.01 -3.29
CA PHE A 332 34.97 8.81 -2.95
C PHE A 332 34.32 10.10 -2.44
N GLY A 333 33.40 10.67 -3.23
CA GLY A 333 32.62 11.83 -2.81
C GLY A 333 33.42 13.15 -2.73
N ARG A 334 34.57 13.29 -3.42
CA ARG A 334 35.36 14.52 -3.36
C ARG A 334 34.77 15.60 -4.22
N PHE A 335 34.46 16.73 -3.59
CA PHE A 335 33.99 17.91 -4.27
C PHE A 335 35.15 18.71 -4.87
N GLY A 336 35.05 19.12 -6.14
CA GLY A 336 36.08 19.88 -6.81
C GLY A 336 35.61 20.40 -8.15
N ARG A 337 36.46 21.18 -8.80
CA ARG A 337 36.21 21.84 -10.09
C ARG A 337 37.07 21.22 -11.19
N GLY A 338 36.43 20.84 -12.31
CA GLY A 338 37.14 20.21 -13.40
C GLY A 338 36.23 19.73 -14.51
N LEU A 339 36.59 18.60 -15.11
CA LEU A 339 35.84 17.97 -16.21
C LEU A 339 35.81 16.47 -16.01
N ARG A 340 34.63 15.88 -16.20
CA ARG A 340 34.41 14.43 -16.23
C ARG A 340 33.61 14.06 -17.46
N VAL A 341 34.05 13.08 -18.20
CA VAL A 341 33.36 12.48 -19.33
C VAL A 341 33.17 11.00 -19.07
N GLU A 342 31.95 10.55 -19.17
CA GLU A 342 31.60 9.14 -19.06
C GLU A 342 30.82 8.70 -20.28
N GLN A 343 31.26 7.60 -20.92
CA GLN A 343 30.58 7.01 -22.07
C GLN A 343 30.17 5.58 -21.71
N GLN A 344 28.90 5.30 -21.92
CA GLN A 344 28.32 3.96 -21.67
C GLN A 344 27.90 3.32 -22.99
N PHE A 345 28.41 2.09 -23.23
CA PHE A 345 27.97 1.18 -24.28
C PHE A 345 27.20 0.00 -23.66
N LYS A 346 26.76 -0.93 -24.48
CA LYS A 346 25.98 -2.09 -24.03
C LYS A 346 26.75 -2.93 -23.00
N LYS A 347 28.03 -3.22 -23.27
CA LYS A 347 28.88 -4.06 -22.42
C LYS A 347 30.04 -3.32 -21.74
N VAL A 348 30.34 -2.11 -22.17
CA VAL A 348 31.52 -1.36 -21.73
C VAL A 348 31.11 0.03 -21.29
N ALA A 349 31.74 0.54 -20.25
CA ALA A 349 31.67 1.94 -19.86
C ALA A 349 33.08 2.44 -19.52
N TYR A 350 33.39 3.66 -19.91
CA TYR A 350 34.61 4.31 -19.47
C TYR A 350 34.34 5.73 -18.98
N THR A 351 35.13 6.14 -18.02
CA THR A 351 35.09 7.51 -17.46
C THR A 351 36.49 8.06 -17.44
N VAL A 352 36.66 9.31 -17.84
CA VAL A 352 37.89 10.07 -17.71
C VAL A 352 37.57 11.36 -16.95
N PHE A 353 38.48 11.78 -16.06
CA PHE A 353 38.27 12.97 -15.27
C PHE A 353 39.55 13.75 -15.04
N TYR A 354 39.39 15.06 -14.83
CA TYR A 354 40.36 15.95 -14.22
C TYR A 354 39.62 16.84 -13.21
N GLN A 355 40.15 16.97 -12.00
CA GLN A 355 39.54 17.77 -10.94
C GLN A 355 40.57 18.48 -10.05
N LYS A 356 40.35 19.74 -9.79
CA LYS A 356 40.98 20.47 -8.69
C LYS A 356 40.08 20.37 -7.46
N ALA A 357 40.60 19.79 -6.39
CA ALA A 357 39.84 19.65 -5.15
C ALA A 357 39.52 21.02 -4.55
N ARG A 358 38.32 21.19 -4.04
CA ARG A 358 37.88 22.38 -3.32
C ARG A 358 37.61 22.03 -1.87
N PHE A 359 37.97 22.94 -0.95
CA PHE A 359 37.78 22.76 0.51
C PHE A 359 38.65 21.68 1.16
N PHE A 360 39.55 21.02 0.43
CA PHE A 360 40.46 20.01 0.92
C PHE A 360 41.90 20.49 0.82
N MET A 361 42.50 20.84 1.94
CA MET A 361 43.84 21.42 1.93
C MET A 361 44.92 20.41 1.52
N ASN A 362 44.70 19.14 1.74
CA ASN A 362 45.69 18.09 1.54
C ASN A 362 45.68 17.48 0.13
N GLN A 363 44.84 17.95 -0.76
CA GLN A 363 44.80 17.54 -2.17
C GLN A 363 44.57 18.74 -3.04
N LYS A 364 45.44 18.96 -4.04
CA LYS A 364 45.32 20.10 -4.96
C LYS A 364 44.57 19.69 -6.22
N GLU A 365 45.06 18.69 -6.93
CA GLU A 365 44.44 18.22 -8.18
C GLU A 365 44.55 16.70 -8.33
N SER A 366 43.72 16.16 -9.19
CA SER A 366 43.69 14.74 -9.54
C SER A 366 43.17 14.54 -10.96
N PHE A 367 43.68 13.51 -11.62
CA PHE A 367 43.18 13.04 -12.91
C PHE A 367 43.20 11.49 -12.96
N GLY A 368 42.42 10.95 -13.86
CA GLY A 368 42.33 9.50 -14.01
C GLY A 368 41.12 9.03 -14.75
N GLY A 369 40.78 7.79 -14.54
CA GLY A 369 39.62 7.19 -15.16
C GLY A 369 39.30 5.81 -14.67
N LYS A 370 38.23 5.28 -15.17
CA LYS A 370 37.80 3.90 -14.95
C LYS A 370 37.28 3.28 -16.24
N PHE A 371 37.52 2.00 -16.38
CA PHE A 371 36.97 1.16 -17.43
C PHE A 371 36.19 0.04 -16.79
N ILE A 372 34.93 -0.15 -17.17
CA ILE A 372 34.03 -1.16 -16.63
C ILE A 372 33.58 -2.08 -17.76
N TYR A 373 33.70 -3.36 -17.56
CA TYR A 373 33.15 -4.40 -18.42
C TYR A 373 31.99 -5.12 -17.72
N LYS A 374 30.83 -5.08 -18.35
CA LYS A 374 29.64 -5.78 -17.86
C LYS A 374 29.66 -7.23 -18.33
N LEU A 375 29.82 -8.15 -17.41
CA LEU A 375 29.76 -9.58 -17.68
C LEU A 375 28.32 -9.99 -18.05
N ASN A 376 27.37 -9.51 -17.27
CA ASN A 376 25.92 -9.65 -17.49
C ASN A 376 25.16 -8.48 -16.82
N GLU A 377 23.84 -8.55 -16.70
CA GLU A 377 23.03 -7.52 -16.05
C GLU A 377 23.30 -7.37 -14.55
N SER A 378 23.79 -8.42 -13.91
CA SER A 378 24.03 -8.50 -12.47
C SER A 378 25.49 -8.37 -12.06
N ALA A 379 26.45 -8.48 -12.98
CA ALA A 379 27.87 -8.53 -12.66
C ALA A 379 28.73 -7.69 -13.59
N ASN A 380 29.68 -6.97 -13.01
CA ASN A 380 30.66 -6.19 -13.77
C ASN A 380 32.04 -6.25 -13.09
N VAL A 381 33.08 -6.03 -13.88
CA VAL A 381 34.46 -5.87 -13.44
C VAL A 381 35.03 -4.58 -14.01
N GLY A 382 35.93 -3.95 -13.29
CA GLY A 382 36.51 -2.68 -13.72
C GLY A 382 37.97 -2.51 -13.34
N VAL A 383 38.64 -1.71 -14.13
CA VAL A 383 40.00 -1.22 -13.87
C VAL A 383 39.92 0.28 -13.63
N HIS A 384 40.56 0.76 -12.58
CA HIS A 384 40.55 2.15 -12.16
C HIS A 384 41.96 2.69 -12.05
N TYR A 385 42.14 3.92 -12.44
CA TYR A 385 43.42 4.64 -12.27
C TYR A 385 43.14 6.07 -11.79
N ALA A 386 43.93 6.51 -10.83
CA ALA A 386 43.94 7.91 -10.36
C ALA A 386 45.36 8.35 -10.04
N SER A 387 45.70 9.55 -10.48
CA SER A 387 46.91 10.25 -10.08
C SER A 387 46.46 11.51 -9.30
N LYS A 388 47.06 11.71 -8.12
CA LYS A 388 46.67 12.76 -7.15
C LYS A 388 47.90 13.55 -6.67
N ASP A 389 47.80 14.87 -6.67
CA ASP A 389 48.76 15.78 -6.01
C ASP A 389 48.37 15.92 -4.53
N VAL A 390 49.12 15.27 -3.64
CA VAL A 390 48.85 15.13 -2.22
C VAL A 390 49.85 15.95 -1.39
N LEU A 391 49.37 16.67 -0.40
CA LEU A 391 50.16 17.31 0.65
C LEU A 391 50.01 16.50 1.93
N PHE A 392 51.13 15.89 2.37
CA PHE A 392 51.16 15.06 3.57
C PHE A 392 52.43 15.35 4.41
N HIS A 393 52.29 15.71 5.68
CA HIS A 393 53.36 16.14 6.56
C HIS A 393 54.28 17.22 5.93
N HIS A 394 53.69 18.27 5.39
CA HIS A 394 54.36 19.40 4.75
C HIS A 394 55.11 19.07 3.43
N GLN A 395 55.07 17.83 2.98
CA GLN A 395 55.62 17.42 1.70
C GLN A 395 54.53 17.24 0.63
N ARG A 396 54.80 17.77 -0.54
CA ARG A 396 53.94 17.64 -1.71
C ARG A 396 54.51 16.63 -2.69
N PHE A 397 53.67 15.68 -3.13
CA PHE A 397 54.07 14.63 -4.05
C PHE A 397 52.87 14.08 -4.83
N TRP A 398 53.16 13.43 -5.93
CA TRP A 398 52.14 12.68 -6.68
C TRP A 398 52.03 11.25 -6.16
N SER A 399 50.76 10.85 -5.99
CA SER A 399 50.38 9.47 -5.67
C SER A 399 49.67 8.85 -6.86
N HIS A 400 50.19 7.76 -7.38
CA HIS A 400 49.58 7.01 -8.49
C HIS A 400 48.89 5.77 -7.94
N LEU A 401 47.62 5.61 -8.24
CA LEU A 401 46.76 4.57 -7.71
C LEU A 401 46.18 3.77 -8.88
N THR A 402 46.36 2.43 -8.84
CA THR A 402 45.74 1.52 -9.81
C THR A 402 44.97 0.45 -9.07
N GLY A 403 43.76 0.11 -9.53
CA GLY A 403 42.94 -0.86 -8.86
C GLY A 403 42.01 -1.64 -9.77
N LEU A 404 41.56 -2.74 -9.24
CA LEU A 404 40.56 -3.62 -9.82
C LEU A 404 39.31 -3.59 -8.94
N ALA A 405 38.14 -3.60 -9.56
CA ALA A 405 36.85 -3.71 -8.88
C ALA A 405 36.01 -4.80 -9.50
N ALA A 406 35.23 -5.49 -8.66
CA ALA A 406 34.23 -6.46 -9.11
C ALA A 406 32.96 -6.27 -8.29
N ASN A 407 31.85 -6.17 -9.01
CA ASN A 407 30.55 -5.95 -8.41
C ASN A 407 29.55 -6.99 -8.91
N VAL A 408 28.76 -7.53 -7.98
CA VAL A 408 27.66 -8.45 -8.27
C VAL A 408 26.43 -7.98 -7.53
N HIS A 409 25.34 -7.75 -8.25
CA HIS A 409 24.06 -7.31 -7.68
C HIS A 409 22.95 -8.26 -8.10
N THR A 410 22.43 -8.98 -7.13
CA THR A 410 21.25 -9.83 -7.31
C THR A 410 20.18 -9.47 -6.27
N LYS A 411 19.00 -10.07 -6.35
CA LYS A 411 17.93 -9.83 -5.40
C LYS A 411 18.29 -10.16 -3.94
N GLU A 412 19.11 -11.18 -3.74
CA GLU A 412 19.44 -11.71 -2.40
C GLU A 412 20.89 -11.45 -1.98
N PHE A 413 21.76 -11.18 -2.94
CA PHE A 413 23.19 -11.07 -2.73
C PHE A 413 23.78 -9.88 -3.49
N ASN A 414 24.44 -8.99 -2.76
CA ASN A 414 25.19 -7.87 -3.31
C ASN A 414 26.63 -7.95 -2.83
N LEU A 415 27.55 -7.89 -3.76
CA LEU A 415 28.98 -7.86 -3.51
C LEU A 415 29.60 -6.69 -4.28
N GLU A 416 30.32 -5.85 -3.57
CA GLU A 416 31.23 -4.83 -4.13
C GLU A 416 32.61 -5.11 -3.56
N SER A 417 33.60 -5.29 -4.41
CA SER A 417 34.96 -5.54 -3.98
C SER A 417 35.96 -4.74 -4.80
N GLU A 418 36.98 -4.21 -4.15
CA GLU A 418 38.07 -3.44 -4.76
C GLU A 418 39.40 -3.81 -4.15
N VAL A 419 40.41 -3.89 -4.98
CA VAL A 419 41.82 -4.03 -4.56
C VAL A 419 42.62 -3.00 -5.34
N SER A 420 43.46 -2.24 -4.66
CA SER A 420 44.20 -1.15 -5.26
C SER A 420 45.64 -1.13 -4.76
N ALA A 421 46.57 -0.84 -5.65
CA ALA A 421 47.98 -0.54 -5.34
C ALA A 421 48.20 0.97 -5.50
N GLY A 422 48.93 1.57 -4.59
CA GLY A 422 49.35 2.94 -4.62
C GLY A 422 50.84 3.10 -4.56
N GLN A 423 51.40 3.93 -5.46
CA GLN A 423 52.83 4.24 -5.50
C GLN A 423 53.05 5.75 -5.22
N ALA A 424 53.82 6.09 -4.22
CA ALA A 424 54.18 7.44 -3.88
C ALA A 424 55.54 7.48 -3.15
N ILE A 425 56.36 8.49 -3.42
CA ILE A 425 57.66 8.71 -2.76
C ILE A 425 58.53 7.42 -2.75
N GLY A 426 58.60 6.73 -3.89
CA GLY A 426 59.40 5.49 -4.04
C GLY A 426 58.85 4.28 -3.24
N LYS A 427 57.71 4.37 -2.61
CA LYS A 427 57.05 3.30 -1.85
C LYS A 427 55.78 2.85 -2.50
N THR A 428 55.50 1.57 -2.42
CA THR A 428 54.27 0.93 -2.90
C THR A 428 53.53 0.37 -1.71
N ASP A 429 52.19 0.62 -1.65
CA ASP A 429 51.33 0.04 -0.62
C ASP A 429 49.95 -0.27 -1.21
N TYR A 430 49.08 -0.91 -0.46
CA TYR A 430 47.86 -1.51 -0.94
C TYR A 430 46.61 -1.03 -0.16
N GLY A 431 45.48 -1.03 -0.83
CA GLY A 431 44.17 -0.85 -0.24
C GLY A 431 43.25 -2.00 -0.68
N ALA A 432 42.32 -2.35 0.18
CA ALA A 432 41.25 -3.30 -0.06
C ALA A 432 39.91 -2.81 0.46
N PHE A 433 38.87 -3.03 -0.31
CA PHE A 433 37.49 -2.72 0.06
C PHE A 433 36.61 -3.94 -0.26
N LEU A 434 35.72 -4.26 0.69
CA LEU A 434 34.71 -5.30 0.51
C LEU A 434 33.42 -4.83 1.14
N ARG A 435 32.34 -4.80 0.37
CA ARG A 435 30.98 -4.67 0.87
C ARG A 435 30.19 -5.88 0.42
N LEU A 436 29.70 -6.63 1.39
CA LEU A 436 28.90 -7.82 1.20
C LEU A 436 27.55 -7.64 1.86
N GLN A 437 26.48 -7.91 1.14
CA GLN A 437 25.12 -7.95 1.69
C GLN A 437 24.44 -9.23 1.19
N LEU A 438 24.01 -10.06 2.13
CA LEU A 438 23.21 -11.25 1.88
C LEU A 438 21.91 -11.12 2.67
N THR A 439 20.78 -11.27 1.98
CA THR A 439 19.45 -11.19 2.62
C THR A 439 18.62 -12.36 2.15
N LYS A 440 18.42 -13.34 3.03
CA LYS A 440 17.51 -14.47 2.84
C LYS A 440 16.45 -14.47 3.94
N LYS A 441 15.40 -15.29 3.79
CA LYS A 441 14.30 -15.34 4.78
C LYS A 441 14.76 -15.57 6.21
N TRP A 442 15.78 -16.38 6.41
CA TRP A 442 16.26 -16.82 7.72
C TRP A 442 17.57 -16.14 8.18
N ILE A 443 18.33 -15.48 7.26
CA ILE A 443 19.60 -14.83 7.58
C ILE A 443 19.75 -13.51 6.84
N SER A 444 20.28 -12.52 7.54
CA SER A 444 20.80 -11.27 6.98
C SER A 444 22.27 -11.11 7.39
N LEU A 445 23.14 -10.87 6.43
CA LEU A 445 24.56 -10.60 6.65
C LEU A 445 24.92 -9.33 5.91
N THR A 446 25.51 -8.38 6.64
CA THR A 446 26.16 -7.21 6.04
C THR A 446 27.61 -7.14 6.54
N SER A 447 28.52 -6.95 5.62
CA SER A 447 29.94 -6.76 5.93
C SER A 447 30.48 -5.60 5.10
N ASN A 448 31.16 -4.68 5.75
CA ASN A 448 31.87 -3.58 5.10
C ASN A 448 33.28 -3.52 5.67
N VAL A 449 34.26 -3.77 4.81
CA VAL A 449 35.66 -3.84 5.17
C VAL A 449 36.44 -2.84 4.34
N ILE A 450 37.22 -2.01 4.97
CA ILE A 450 38.17 -1.10 4.32
C ILE A 450 39.53 -1.27 5.00
N TYR A 451 40.52 -1.48 4.19
CA TYR A 451 41.92 -1.46 4.58
C TYR A 451 42.69 -0.52 3.66
N ALA A 452 43.47 0.38 4.24
CA ALA A 452 44.39 1.25 3.52
C ALA A 452 45.74 1.28 4.25
N GLY A 453 46.79 0.88 3.57
CA GLY A 453 48.13 0.83 4.11
C GLY A 453 48.67 2.23 4.45
N LYS A 454 49.80 2.28 5.17
CA LYS A 454 50.44 3.50 5.67
C LYS A 454 50.90 4.42 4.54
N HIS A 455 51.31 3.86 3.40
CA HIS A 455 51.81 4.57 2.23
C HIS A 455 50.82 4.53 1.04
N PHE A 456 49.60 4.06 1.28
CA PHE A 456 48.50 4.14 0.33
C PHE A 456 47.81 5.49 0.49
N TYR A 457 48.00 6.40 -0.47
CA TYR A 457 47.42 7.77 -0.42
C TYR A 457 46.18 7.91 -1.33
N GLY A 458 45.17 7.07 -1.05
CA GLY A 458 43.88 7.11 -1.69
C GLY A 458 42.89 8.09 -1.02
N PHE A 459 41.63 7.71 -0.97
CA PHE A 459 40.64 8.39 -0.13
C PHE A 459 40.93 8.12 1.36
N TYR A 460 41.34 6.91 1.68
CA TYR A 460 41.83 6.48 2.97
C TYR A 460 43.36 6.34 2.93
N ASN A 461 44.00 6.61 4.05
CA ASN A 461 45.41 6.36 4.28
C ASN A 461 45.60 5.83 5.70
N ASN A 462 46.42 4.82 5.91
CA ASN A 462 46.70 4.25 7.22
C ASN A 462 45.41 4.03 8.03
N SER A 463 44.39 3.46 7.38
CA SER A 463 43.03 3.34 7.91
C SER A 463 42.53 1.92 7.83
N ARG A 464 41.74 1.53 8.82
CA ARG A 464 41.08 0.22 8.92
C ARG A 464 39.66 0.42 9.40
N LEU A 465 38.71 -0.12 8.63
CA LEU A 465 37.30 -0.12 9.02
C LEU A 465 36.74 -1.53 8.80
N PHE A 466 36.06 -2.05 9.80
CA PHE A 466 35.36 -3.32 9.75
C PHE A 466 34.00 -3.11 10.39
N ASN A 467 32.95 -3.23 9.63
CA ASN A 467 31.59 -3.15 10.14
C ASN A 467 30.86 -4.38 9.63
N ASN A 468 30.58 -5.32 10.53
CA ASN A 468 29.93 -6.57 10.21
C ASN A 468 28.69 -6.74 11.08
N ASN A 469 27.62 -7.21 10.48
CA ASN A 469 26.39 -7.54 11.18
C ASN A 469 25.84 -8.84 10.61
N ILE A 470 25.49 -9.77 11.50
CA ILE A 470 24.81 -11.01 11.16
C ILE A 470 23.53 -11.11 11.99
N GLY A 471 22.42 -11.39 11.34
CA GLY A 471 21.13 -11.59 11.98
C GLY A 471 20.46 -12.86 11.49
N PHE A 472 19.91 -13.63 12.42
CA PHE A 472 19.13 -14.84 12.16
C PHE A 472 17.68 -14.58 12.50
N ASN A 473 16.81 -14.70 11.52
CA ASN A 473 15.38 -14.58 11.69
C ASN A 473 14.81 -15.92 12.16
N ILE A 474 14.71 -16.10 13.48
CA ILE A 474 14.18 -17.32 14.11
C ILE A 474 12.71 -17.48 13.76
N THR A 475 11.97 -16.38 13.77
CA THR A 475 10.58 -16.28 13.30
C THR A 475 10.42 -15.00 12.48
N ARG A 476 9.21 -14.76 11.93
CA ARG A 476 8.89 -13.47 11.28
C ARG A 476 8.93 -12.29 12.25
N LYS A 477 8.89 -12.54 13.56
CA LYS A 477 8.83 -11.54 14.63
C LYS A 477 10.08 -11.45 15.47
N LEU A 478 10.94 -12.46 15.44
CA LEU A 478 12.12 -12.57 16.30
C LEU A 478 13.38 -12.73 15.48
N THR A 479 14.33 -11.82 15.69
CA THR A 479 15.68 -11.88 15.11
C THR A 479 16.71 -11.84 16.22
N ILE A 480 17.71 -12.71 16.14
CA ILE A 480 18.89 -12.73 17.02
C ILE A 480 20.10 -12.45 16.15
N GLY A 481 21.03 -11.65 16.63
CA GLY A 481 22.21 -11.32 15.84
C GLY A 481 23.36 -10.77 16.65
N ALA A 482 24.44 -10.55 15.91
CA ALA A 482 25.64 -9.93 16.45
C ALA A 482 26.24 -8.97 15.44
N SER A 483 26.87 -7.92 15.94
CA SER A 483 27.66 -7.03 15.10
C SER A 483 28.99 -6.68 15.75
N ASN A 484 29.97 -6.39 14.90
CA ASN A 484 31.19 -5.75 15.34
C ASN A 484 31.48 -4.53 14.49
N ASN A 485 31.95 -3.49 15.11
CA ASN A 485 32.44 -2.31 14.44
C ASN A 485 33.87 -1.99 14.95
N PHE A 486 34.76 -1.80 14.01
CA PHE A 486 36.11 -1.31 14.25
C PHE A 486 36.39 -0.22 13.24
N SER A 487 36.74 0.96 13.73
CA SER A 487 37.09 2.12 12.91
C SER A 487 38.37 2.72 13.43
N ASP A 488 39.39 2.79 12.60
CA ASP A 488 40.68 3.39 12.87
C ASP A 488 41.07 4.23 11.65
N VAL A 489 40.52 5.44 11.56
CA VAL A 489 40.67 6.32 10.40
C VAL A 489 41.76 7.36 10.67
N ASN A 490 42.67 7.53 9.71
CA ASN A 490 43.68 8.56 9.75
C ASN A 490 43.14 9.87 9.17
N PRO A 491 43.01 10.94 9.96
CA PRO A 491 42.47 12.23 9.49
C PRO A 491 43.49 13.06 8.70
N SER A 492 44.75 12.64 8.64
CA SER A 492 45.85 13.44 8.08
C SER A 492 45.68 13.80 6.62
N LEU A 493 44.86 13.02 5.84
CA LEU A 493 44.54 13.33 4.45
C LEU A 493 43.33 14.23 4.28
N ASP A 494 42.48 14.34 5.31
CA ASP A 494 41.26 15.11 5.23
C ASP A 494 40.82 15.63 6.61
N ALA A 495 41.54 16.64 7.09
CA ALA A 495 41.29 17.25 8.40
C ALA A 495 39.90 17.92 8.51
N ASN A 496 39.26 18.26 7.39
CA ASN A 496 37.91 18.85 7.39
C ASN A 496 36.81 17.81 7.62
N LEU A 497 37.05 16.56 7.25
CA LEU A 497 36.10 15.47 7.51
C LEU A 497 36.25 14.89 8.93
N TYR A 498 37.47 14.96 9.49
CA TYR A 498 37.81 14.34 10.77
C TYR A 498 38.46 15.37 11.70
N SER A 499 37.64 16.15 12.39
CA SER A 499 38.13 17.16 13.40
C SER A 499 38.77 16.49 14.61
N VAL A 500 38.36 15.26 14.92
CA VAL A 500 38.97 14.34 15.86
C VAL A 500 39.35 13.07 15.13
N SER A 501 40.27 12.32 15.66
CA SER A 501 40.76 11.08 15.04
C SER A 501 40.28 9.84 15.81
N PRO A 502 38.99 9.50 15.75
CA PRO A 502 38.47 8.45 16.59
C PRO A 502 38.97 7.09 16.14
N LYS A 503 39.40 6.30 17.10
CA LYS A 503 39.56 4.87 16.98
C LYS A 503 38.46 4.20 17.79
N ASP A 504 37.51 3.63 17.09
CA ASP A 504 36.34 3.03 17.70
C ASP A 504 36.40 1.50 17.56
N ARG A 505 36.08 0.81 18.63
CA ARG A 505 35.91 -0.63 18.64
C ARG A 505 34.63 -0.97 19.41
N SER A 506 33.72 -1.67 18.79
CA SER A 506 32.51 -2.13 19.47
C SER A 506 32.08 -3.52 19.03
N TYR A 507 31.54 -4.26 19.97
CA TYR A 507 30.91 -5.55 19.79
C TYR A 507 29.51 -5.46 20.36
N LEU A 508 28.55 -6.06 19.67
CA LEU A 508 27.15 -6.01 20.05
C LEU A 508 26.49 -7.35 19.74
N GLY A 509 25.85 -7.94 20.74
CA GLY A 509 24.93 -9.07 20.57
C GLY A 509 23.50 -8.62 20.84
N TYR A 510 22.56 -8.98 20.01
CA TYR A 510 21.21 -8.43 20.11
C TYR A 510 20.08 -9.42 19.85
N ILE A 511 18.93 -9.08 20.42
CA ILE A 511 17.64 -9.72 20.16
C ILE A 511 16.68 -8.61 19.74
N SER A 512 16.03 -8.75 18.60
CA SER A 512 14.99 -7.87 18.09
C SER A 512 13.67 -8.61 18.02
N PHE A 513 12.66 -8.13 18.72
CA PHE A 513 11.31 -8.69 18.73
C PHE A 513 10.31 -7.66 18.24
N GLN A 514 9.57 -8.00 17.18
CA GLN A 514 8.56 -7.17 16.56
C GLN A 514 7.22 -7.93 16.52
N PRO A 515 6.40 -7.84 17.60
CA PRO A 515 5.13 -8.55 17.67
C PRO A 515 4.13 -8.13 16.59
N ASP A 516 4.14 -6.85 16.22
CA ASP A 516 3.27 -6.25 15.21
C ASP A 516 3.99 -5.09 14.46
N GLN A 517 3.27 -4.43 13.54
CA GLN A 517 3.84 -3.33 12.75
C GLN A 517 4.12 -2.05 13.55
N ARG A 518 3.55 -1.91 14.75
CA ARG A 518 3.64 -0.71 15.59
C ARG A 518 4.70 -0.81 16.66
N ASN A 519 4.93 -2.01 17.16
CA ASN A 519 5.75 -2.26 18.36
C ASN A 519 7.03 -3.00 17.99
N ARG A 520 8.18 -2.46 18.40
CA ARG A 520 9.47 -3.12 18.25
C ARG A 520 10.26 -3.00 19.55
N PHE A 521 10.72 -4.12 20.04
CA PHE A 521 11.61 -4.26 21.20
C PHE A 521 13.00 -4.68 20.71
N PHE A 522 14.02 -4.09 21.30
CA PHE A 522 15.40 -4.40 20.95
C PHE A 522 16.23 -4.47 22.23
N LEU A 523 16.73 -5.66 22.54
CA LEU A 523 17.60 -5.91 23.68
C LEU A 523 18.99 -6.22 23.15
N PHE A 524 20.00 -5.56 23.67
CA PHE A 524 21.37 -5.84 23.25
C PHE A 524 22.38 -5.58 24.35
N TYR A 525 23.44 -6.39 24.33
CA TYR A 525 24.64 -6.15 25.11
C TYR A 525 25.72 -5.57 24.21
N SER A 526 26.38 -4.51 24.65
CA SER A 526 27.43 -3.84 23.90
C SER A 526 28.69 -3.65 24.75
N LYS A 527 29.85 -3.91 24.13
CA LYS A 527 31.17 -3.55 24.63
C LYS A 527 31.78 -2.58 23.63
N ALA A 528 32.11 -1.39 24.05
CA ALA A 528 32.69 -0.36 23.20
C ALA A 528 33.93 0.27 23.84
N GLU A 529 34.91 0.59 23.00
CA GLU A 529 36.09 1.40 23.36
C GLU A 529 36.23 2.50 22.31
N ARG A 530 36.39 3.72 22.75
CA ARG A 530 36.60 4.88 21.90
C ARG A 530 37.82 5.67 22.33
N ARG A 531 38.71 5.93 21.38
CA ARG A 531 39.97 6.62 21.64
C ARG A 531 40.25 7.67 20.58
N ASP A 532 40.73 8.85 20.99
CA ASP A 532 41.35 9.77 20.06
C ASP A 532 42.77 9.34 19.69
N ARG A 533 43.14 9.39 18.44
CA ARG A 533 44.51 9.11 17.94
C ARG A 533 45.45 10.29 18.02
N GLN A 534 44.94 11.49 18.24
CA GLN A 534 45.73 12.73 18.38
C GLN A 534 46.56 12.68 19.68
N GLN A 535 47.65 13.45 19.69
CA GLN A 535 48.49 13.63 20.87
C GLN A 535 48.54 15.13 21.23
N PRO A 536 48.11 15.54 22.43
CA PRO A 536 47.46 14.69 23.47
C PRO A 536 46.05 14.26 23.03
N ALA A 537 45.62 13.08 23.47
CA ALA A 537 44.30 12.56 23.18
C ALA A 537 43.22 13.36 23.90
N ALA A 538 42.21 13.80 23.17
CA ALA A 538 41.07 14.55 23.74
C ALA A 538 40.10 13.65 24.53
N PHE A 539 40.02 12.35 24.17
CA PHE A 539 39.20 11.34 24.85
C PHE A 539 39.78 9.94 24.72
N HIS A 540 39.59 9.11 25.75
CA HIS A 540 39.80 7.67 25.73
C HIS A 540 38.94 7.01 26.80
N TYR A 541 37.91 6.31 26.41
CA TYR A 541 37.00 5.63 27.32
C TYR A 541 36.54 4.27 26.81
N SER A 542 36.10 3.42 27.71
CA SER A 542 35.45 2.16 27.42
C SER A 542 34.14 2.04 28.15
N GLU A 543 33.19 1.35 27.54
CA GLU A 543 31.82 1.17 28.02
C GLU A 543 31.38 -0.30 27.82
N HIS A 544 30.65 -0.81 28.80
CA HIS A 544 30.00 -2.12 28.78
C HIS A 544 28.56 -1.94 29.20
N PHE A 545 27.62 -2.10 28.29
CA PHE A 545 26.22 -1.81 28.55
C PHE A 545 25.27 -2.94 28.13
N SER A 546 24.33 -3.25 29.00
CA SER A 546 23.08 -3.89 28.64
C SER A 546 22.10 -2.80 28.26
N ASN A 547 21.50 -2.93 27.10
CA ASN A 547 20.63 -1.92 26.52
C ASN A 547 19.27 -2.52 26.21
N PHE A 548 18.22 -1.76 26.51
CA PHE A 548 16.86 -2.05 26.12
C PHE A 548 16.31 -0.88 25.35
N SER A 549 15.72 -1.13 24.17
CA SER A 549 15.00 -0.07 23.48
C SER A 549 13.60 -0.53 23.04
N TYR A 550 12.68 0.40 23.09
CA TYR A 550 11.30 0.23 22.67
C TYR A 550 10.94 1.31 21.66
N ASN A 551 10.38 0.88 20.54
CA ASN A 551 9.90 1.78 19.50
C ASN A 551 8.41 1.51 19.24
N LEU A 552 7.58 2.52 19.52
CA LEU A 552 6.16 2.55 19.19
C LEU A 552 5.93 3.49 18.03
N THR A 553 5.32 3.01 16.98
CA THR A 553 4.98 3.82 15.80
C THR A 553 3.48 3.72 15.51
N SER A 554 2.77 4.84 15.61
CA SER A 554 1.38 4.95 15.21
C SER A 554 1.17 6.17 14.30
N PRO A 555 0.05 6.30 13.58
CA PRO A 555 -0.21 7.45 12.72
C PRO A 555 -0.24 8.81 13.42
N LYS A 556 -0.50 8.82 14.74
CA LYS A 556 -0.63 10.05 15.53
C LYS A 556 0.46 10.24 16.57
N PHE A 557 1.12 9.17 16.98
CA PHE A 557 2.10 9.19 18.08
C PHE A 557 3.24 8.23 17.79
N THR A 558 4.47 8.66 18.05
CA THR A 558 5.66 7.81 18.06
C THR A 558 6.38 7.99 19.39
N LEU A 559 6.92 6.91 19.92
CA LEU A 559 7.75 6.91 21.11
C LEU A 559 8.97 6.05 20.87
N PHE A 560 10.13 6.62 21.06
CA PHE A 560 11.37 5.87 21.18
C PHE A 560 11.87 6.01 22.61
N TYR A 561 12.12 4.88 23.25
CA TYR A 561 12.76 4.79 24.55
C TYR A 561 14.00 3.90 24.46
N GLN A 562 15.08 4.32 25.10
CA GLN A 562 16.29 3.52 25.28
C GLN A 562 16.82 3.68 26.70
N GLY A 563 16.88 2.56 27.43
CA GLY A 563 17.57 2.43 28.70
C GLY A 563 18.90 1.71 28.52
N ARG A 564 19.94 2.20 29.16
CA ARG A 564 21.29 1.61 29.17
C ARG A 564 21.75 1.49 30.61
N TYR A 565 22.31 0.36 30.97
CA TYR A 565 22.90 0.11 32.29
C TYR A 565 24.17 -0.71 32.14
N GLY A 566 25.20 -0.31 32.85
CA GLY A 566 26.50 -1.00 32.82
C GLY A 566 27.62 -0.19 33.46
N TYR A 567 28.78 -0.24 32.84
CA TYR A 567 29.99 0.36 33.40
C TYR A 567 30.71 1.18 32.35
N SER A 568 31.28 2.31 32.77
CA SER A 568 32.16 3.14 31.95
C SER A 568 33.50 3.37 32.67
N LYS A 569 34.57 3.56 31.87
CA LYS A 569 35.88 3.86 32.35
C LYS A 569 36.54 4.93 31.47
N ASN A 570 36.95 6.04 32.05
CA ASN A 570 37.78 7.03 31.40
C ASN A 570 39.26 6.66 31.60
N HIS A 571 39.97 6.34 30.50
CA HIS A 571 41.39 5.95 30.50
C HIS A 571 42.34 7.12 30.54
N LEU A 572 41.87 8.37 30.42
CA LEU A 572 42.70 9.59 30.55
C LEU A 572 42.81 10.09 31.99
N ALA A 573 41.96 9.62 32.93
CA ALA A 573 42.00 10.01 34.32
C ALA A 573 43.12 9.26 35.07
N PRO A 574 44.10 9.93 35.63
CA PRO A 574 45.30 9.28 36.17
C PRO A 574 45.04 8.41 37.40
N ASP A 575 44.06 8.71 38.20
CA ASP A 575 43.81 8.04 39.49
C ASP A 575 42.68 7.01 39.46
N ASN A 576 42.08 6.78 38.31
CA ASN A 576 40.88 5.92 38.16
C ASN A 576 41.23 4.54 37.60
N ASN A 577 41.64 3.61 38.46
CA ASN A 577 41.87 2.21 38.11
C ASN A 577 40.57 1.39 38.01
N GLY A 578 39.41 1.96 38.37
CA GLY A 578 38.13 1.27 38.41
C GLY A 578 37.23 1.50 37.17
N GLN A 579 36.28 0.63 37.02
CA GLN A 579 35.09 0.84 36.17
C GLN A 579 34.00 1.45 37.05
N ASN A 580 33.40 2.55 36.61
CA ASN A 580 32.31 3.20 37.34
C ASN A 580 30.96 2.75 36.76
N GLU A 581 30.01 2.53 37.64
CA GLU A 581 28.64 2.28 37.25
C GLU A 581 28.13 3.45 36.42
N SER A 582 27.43 3.11 35.35
CA SER A 582 26.92 4.10 34.42
C SER A 582 25.57 3.67 33.88
N PHE A 583 24.65 4.61 33.77
CA PHE A 583 23.35 4.38 33.15
C PHE A 583 22.90 5.57 32.30
N SER A 584 22.03 5.31 31.36
CA SER A 584 21.43 6.36 30.54
C SER A 584 19.99 6.01 30.22
N ASN A 585 19.13 7.01 30.24
CA ASN A 585 17.75 6.90 29.83
C ASN A 585 17.44 7.97 28.79
N LEU A 586 17.06 7.53 27.61
CA LEU A 586 16.69 8.38 26.49
C LEU A 586 15.21 8.17 26.15
N VAL A 587 14.46 9.27 26.09
CA VAL A 587 13.03 9.29 25.70
C VAL A 587 12.83 10.29 24.57
N GLN A 588 12.24 9.84 23.48
CA GLN A 588 11.90 10.68 22.32
C GLN A 588 10.44 10.46 21.93
N PRO A 589 9.49 11.20 22.50
CA PRO A 589 8.12 11.22 22.07
C PRO A 589 7.95 12.14 20.87
N ALA A 590 7.05 11.80 19.95
CA ALA A 590 6.55 12.74 18.97
C ALA A 590 5.06 12.51 18.72
N VAL A 591 4.31 13.60 18.61
CA VAL A 591 2.87 13.60 18.46
C VAL A 591 2.45 14.43 17.25
N ARG A 592 1.51 13.91 16.51
CA ARG A 592 0.83 14.64 15.44
C ARG A 592 -0.36 15.39 16.02
N LEU A 593 -0.19 16.65 16.36
CA LEU A 593 -1.24 17.49 16.93
C LEU A 593 -2.36 17.75 15.94
N PHE A 594 -1.99 18.04 14.69
CA PHE A 594 -2.90 18.24 13.56
C PHE A 594 -2.36 17.50 12.32
N PRO A 595 -3.16 17.27 11.27
CA PRO A 595 -2.68 16.63 10.04
C PRO A 595 -1.43 17.28 9.42
N TRP A 596 -1.18 18.54 9.74
CA TRP A 596 -0.12 19.37 9.18
C TRP A 596 0.98 19.74 10.20
N ILE A 597 0.92 19.31 11.48
CA ILE A 597 1.95 19.60 12.49
C ILE A 597 2.35 18.38 13.31
N TRP A 598 3.65 18.14 13.37
CA TRP A 598 4.29 17.19 14.27
C TRP A 598 5.13 17.96 15.30
N VAL A 599 5.06 17.57 16.56
CA VAL A 599 5.90 18.07 17.64
C VAL A 599 6.56 16.90 18.33
N GLY A 600 7.86 16.97 18.52
CA GLY A 600 8.66 15.95 19.19
C GLY A 600 9.49 16.53 20.32
N GLY A 601 9.74 15.71 21.33
CA GLY A 601 10.65 15.97 22.44
C GLY A 601 11.86 15.04 22.39
N TYR A 602 12.92 15.48 23.00
CA TYR A 602 14.13 14.72 23.26
C TYR A 602 14.52 14.96 24.71
N PHE A 603 14.68 13.91 25.46
CA PHE A 603 15.19 13.98 26.82
C PHE A 603 16.11 12.79 27.10
N GLU A 604 17.34 13.06 27.57
CA GLU A 604 18.31 12.03 27.91
C GLU A 604 18.98 12.40 29.22
N HIS A 605 19.02 11.46 30.15
CA HIS A 605 19.81 11.52 31.36
C HIS A 605 20.94 10.50 31.26
N GLN A 606 22.16 10.91 31.47
CA GLN A 606 23.34 10.05 31.54
C GLN A 606 24.02 10.22 32.90
N HIS A 607 24.32 9.13 33.56
CA HIS A 607 25.14 9.00 34.74
C HIS A 607 26.41 8.27 34.34
N THR A 608 27.53 8.96 34.21
CA THR A 608 28.74 8.42 33.59
C THR A 608 30.01 9.14 34.03
N SER A 609 31.13 8.41 34.01
CA SER A 609 32.46 8.97 34.23
C SER A 609 33.26 9.23 32.95
N LYS A 610 32.68 8.94 31.78
CA LYS A 610 33.41 8.93 30.51
C LYS A 610 34.03 10.28 30.10
N PHE A 611 33.47 11.40 30.57
CA PHE A 611 33.93 12.74 30.22
C PHE A 611 34.68 13.45 31.35
N SER A 612 34.70 12.88 32.55
CA SER A 612 35.33 13.50 33.73
C SER A 612 36.84 13.33 33.68
N THR A 613 37.56 14.44 33.83
CA THR A 613 39.02 14.45 33.94
C THR A 613 39.54 13.88 35.26
N SER A 614 38.72 13.93 36.31
CA SER A 614 39.00 13.37 37.63
C SER A 614 38.59 11.91 37.78
N GLY A 615 37.91 11.33 36.78
CA GLY A 615 37.32 9.97 36.84
C GLY A 615 36.08 9.90 37.71
N SER A 616 35.58 11.01 38.25
CA SER A 616 34.32 11.08 39.00
C SER A 616 33.10 10.85 38.08
N VAL A 617 32.03 10.35 38.68
CA VAL A 617 30.77 10.13 37.94
C VAL A 617 29.98 11.43 37.93
N GLU A 618 29.49 11.81 36.78
CA GLU A 618 28.71 13.02 36.53
C GLU A 618 27.28 12.68 36.06
N ASN A 619 26.33 13.54 36.44
CA ASN A 619 24.96 13.48 35.92
C ASN A 619 24.80 14.53 34.83
N LEU A 620 24.56 14.06 33.62
CA LEU A 620 24.41 14.90 32.45
C LEU A 620 22.95 14.83 31.94
N PHE A 621 22.38 16.01 31.68
CA PHE A 621 21.01 16.13 31.17
C PHE A 621 21.01 16.76 29.80
N PHE A 622 20.50 16.02 28.84
CA PHE A 622 20.32 16.48 27.47
C PHE A 622 18.82 16.58 27.17
N TYR A 623 18.41 17.70 26.65
CA TYR A 623 17.02 17.91 26.30
C TYR A 623 16.87 18.75 25.05
N GLY A 624 15.73 18.65 24.41
CA GLY A 624 15.43 19.41 23.23
C GLY A 624 14.04 19.14 22.72
N GLY A 625 13.70 19.77 21.62
CA GLY A 625 12.44 19.57 20.95
C GLY A 625 12.53 19.91 19.47
N ASN A 626 11.63 19.36 18.70
CA ASN A 626 11.47 19.67 17.29
C ASN A 626 9.99 19.86 16.95
N ALA A 627 9.75 20.70 15.95
CA ALA A 627 8.44 20.87 15.36
C ALA A 627 8.59 20.85 13.84
N ARG A 628 7.64 20.23 13.17
CA ARG A 628 7.55 20.19 11.73
C ARG A 628 6.15 20.53 11.30
N ILE A 629 6.03 21.54 10.46
CA ILE A 629 4.76 22.07 9.95
C ILE A 629 4.76 21.93 8.44
N ASN A 630 3.67 21.38 7.88
CA ASN A 630 3.49 21.21 6.45
C ASN A 630 2.04 21.53 6.08
N ILE A 631 1.79 22.74 5.57
CA ILE A 631 0.46 23.24 5.25
C ILE A 631 0.28 23.28 3.72
N LYS A 632 -0.76 22.57 3.22
CA LYS A 632 -1.21 22.58 1.82
C LYS A 632 -0.11 22.38 0.78
N ARG A 633 0.99 21.72 1.10
CA ARG A 633 2.19 21.55 0.25
C ARG A 633 2.92 22.86 -0.13
N ASN A 634 2.45 24.00 0.34
CA ASN A 634 3.02 25.31 -0.03
C ASN A 634 3.87 25.91 1.07
N LEU A 635 3.61 25.58 2.32
CA LEU A 635 4.37 26.10 3.47
C LEU A 635 4.95 24.92 4.24
N TYR A 636 6.26 24.87 4.30
CA TYR A 636 7.02 23.96 5.14
C TYR A 636 7.80 24.76 6.17
N ALA A 637 7.68 24.38 7.44
CA ALA A 637 8.52 24.94 8.49
C ALA A 637 9.05 23.83 9.39
N SER A 638 10.30 23.95 9.79
CA SER A 638 10.94 23.08 10.79
C SER A 638 11.64 23.90 11.85
N PHE A 639 11.58 23.39 13.06
CA PHE A 639 12.30 23.94 14.21
C PHE A 639 12.95 22.79 14.96
N LEU A 640 14.19 22.96 15.38
CA LEU A 640 14.94 22.02 16.20
C LEU A 640 15.73 22.79 17.24
N TYR A 641 15.61 22.36 18.49
CA TYR A 641 16.44 22.82 19.59
C TYR A 641 17.04 21.63 20.31
N ARG A 642 18.33 21.73 20.69
CA ARG A 642 19.01 20.83 21.62
C ARG A 642 19.94 21.65 22.53
N ASN A 643 19.99 21.28 23.78
CA ASN A 643 20.89 21.95 24.77
C ASN A 643 22.34 21.52 24.59
N ASN A 644 22.62 20.42 23.90
CA ASN A 644 23.96 19.97 23.56
C ASN A 644 23.96 19.31 22.16
N TYR A 645 25.00 19.64 21.36
CA TYR A 645 25.11 19.18 19.97
C TYR A 645 25.84 17.84 19.82
N ALA A 646 26.87 17.58 20.63
CA ALA A 646 27.72 16.41 20.48
C ALA A 646 28.00 15.73 21.83
N PRO A 647 27.03 14.99 22.39
CA PRO A 647 27.19 14.40 23.73
C PRO A 647 28.22 13.27 23.80
N ASP A 648 28.65 12.69 22.65
CA ASP A 648 29.50 11.49 22.63
C ASP A 648 31.01 11.77 22.50
N GLU A 649 31.42 12.99 22.14
CA GLU A 649 32.84 13.30 21.87
C GLU A 649 33.51 14.11 22.98
N LEU A 650 32.89 15.18 23.36
CA LEU A 650 33.31 16.07 24.45
C LEU A 650 32.07 16.70 25.07
N TYR A 651 31.92 16.63 26.37
CA TYR A 651 30.90 17.39 27.07
C TYR A 651 31.27 18.87 27.06
N VAL A 652 30.77 19.59 26.08
CA VAL A 652 30.80 21.04 26.04
C VAL A 652 29.36 21.54 25.95
N ARG A 653 28.93 22.42 26.84
CA ARG A 653 27.60 23.04 26.81
C ARG A 653 27.43 23.89 25.56
N ARG A 654 26.97 23.28 24.49
CA ARG A 654 26.76 23.91 23.16
C ARG A 654 25.33 23.74 22.76
N SER A 655 24.48 24.72 22.94
CA SER A 655 23.11 24.67 22.46
C SER A 655 23.08 24.79 20.94
N PHE A 656 22.22 23.99 20.34
CA PHE A 656 21.94 24.00 18.91
C PHE A 656 20.50 24.46 18.69
N VAL A 657 20.30 25.40 17.78
CA VAL A 657 18.99 25.86 17.30
C VAL A 657 19.05 25.89 15.79
N ASP A 658 18.08 25.31 15.16
CA ASP A 658 17.85 25.41 13.72
C ASP A 658 16.37 25.68 13.45
N ALA A 659 16.10 26.70 12.66
CA ALA A 659 14.76 27.04 12.22
C ALA A 659 14.80 27.28 10.71
N SER A 660 13.86 26.66 9.98
CA SER A 660 13.71 26.92 8.56
C SER A 660 12.24 27.04 8.18
N VAL A 661 11.96 27.95 7.26
CA VAL A 661 10.64 28.17 6.68
C VAL A 661 10.80 28.29 5.17
N VAL A 662 10.03 27.52 4.43
CA VAL A 662 9.97 27.59 2.97
C VAL A 662 8.52 27.79 2.55
N LEU A 663 8.28 28.88 1.82
CA LEU A 663 7.00 29.21 1.21
C LEU A 663 7.13 29.07 -0.30
N ASP A 664 6.43 28.07 -0.85
CA ASP A 664 6.42 27.73 -2.28
C ASP A 664 5.11 28.21 -2.93
N LEU A 665 5.17 29.29 -3.69
CA LEU A 665 4.04 29.91 -4.39
C LEU A 665 4.18 29.68 -5.90
N LYS A 666 4.07 28.43 -6.35
CA LYS A 666 4.16 28.03 -7.78
C LYS A 666 5.38 28.60 -8.53
N ARG A 667 5.46 29.95 -8.69
CA ARG A 667 6.54 30.65 -9.38
C ARG A 667 7.53 31.31 -8.42
N HIS A 668 7.14 31.60 -7.20
CA HIS A 668 7.94 32.31 -6.20
C HIS A 668 8.24 31.38 -5.03
N VAL A 669 9.50 31.28 -4.68
CA VAL A 669 9.95 30.50 -3.52
C VAL A 669 10.68 31.45 -2.56
N PHE A 670 10.18 31.54 -1.33
CA PHE A 670 10.82 32.25 -0.25
C PHE A 670 11.35 31.23 0.74
N SER A 671 12.62 31.37 1.09
CA SER A 671 13.24 30.49 2.09
C SER A 671 13.88 31.35 3.16
N PHE A 672 13.57 31.04 4.39
CA PHE A 672 14.19 31.60 5.57
C PHE A 672 14.85 30.46 6.35
N SER A 673 16.10 30.62 6.76
CA SER A 673 16.74 29.72 7.71
C SER A 673 17.61 30.52 8.66
N GLY A 674 17.64 30.09 9.90
CA GLY A 674 18.47 30.73 10.91
C GLY A 674 18.63 29.84 12.10
N GLY A 675 19.68 30.06 12.85
CA GLY A 675 19.96 29.24 13.97
C GLY A 675 21.31 29.52 14.61
N ARG A 676 21.60 28.67 15.58
CA ARG A 676 22.86 28.66 16.28
C ARG A 676 23.55 27.34 15.99
N SER A 677 24.71 27.40 15.34
CA SER A 677 25.45 26.22 14.92
C SER A 677 26.87 26.25 15.47
N TYR A 678 27.44 25.09 15.59
CA TYR A 678 28.85 24.88 15.90
C TYR A 678 29.60 24.59 14.59
N ILE A 679 30.71 25.30 14.38
CA ILE A 679 31.64 25.05 13.28
C ILE A 679 32.87 24.36 13.84
N PRO A 680 33.13 23.08 13.50
CA PRO A 680 34.36 22.39 13.94
C PRO A 680 35.60 23.07 13.38
N ASN A 681 36.74 23.02 14.12
CA ASN A 681 38.07 23.49 13.69
C ASN A 681 38.31 25.00 13.60
N VAL A 682 37.50 25.80 14.22
CA VAL A 682 37.84 27.19 14.45
C VAL A 682 38.10 27.35 15.93
N ASP A 683 39.32 27.85 16.26
CA ASP A 683 39.89 27.97 17.59
C ASP A 683 38.95 27.92 18.81
N ASN A 684 39.39 27.21 19.85
CA ASN A 684 38.72 26.77 21.07
C ASN A 684 38.01 27.87 21.91
N THR A 685 37.68 28.99 21.38
CA THR A 685 36.95 30.05 22.03
C THR A 685 35.44 29.94 21.80
N ASP A 686 34.64 30.13 22.82
CA ASP A 686 33.18 30.16 22.92
C ASP A 686 32.41 30.67 21.67
N GLN A 687 32.40 29.93 20.58
CA GLN A 687 31.87 30.42 19.32
C GLN A 687 30.51 29.85 19.01
N ASN A 688 29.54 30.45 19.65
CA ASN A 688 28.17 30.37 19.27
C ASN A 688 27.94 31.13 17.98
N THR A 689 28.08 30.48 16.83
CA THR A 689 27.82 31.15 15.55
C THR A 689 26.34 31.25 15.33
N LEU A 690 25.80 32.43 15.46
CA LEU A 690 24.44 32.76 15.05
C LEU A 690 24.45 33.05 13.56
N PHE A 691 23.61 32.38 12.80
CA PHE A 691 23.45 32.62 11.35
C PHE A 691 21.99 32.88 11.01
N PHE A 692 21.82 33.63 9.95
CA PHE A 692 20.53 34.03 9.42
C PHE A 692 20.63 34.10 7.90
N ASN A 693 19.71 33.45 7.17
CA ASN A 693 19.75 33.38 5.71
C ASN A 693 18.34 33.57 5.16
N VAL A 694 18.17 34.52 4.25
CA VAL A 694 16.93 34.74 3.51
C VAL A 694 17.23 34.56 2.03
N LYS A 695 16.43 33.74 1.36
CA LYS A 695 16.54 33.51 -0.09
C LYS A 695 15.19 33.72 -0.76
N TYR A 696 15.22 34.36 -1.90
CA TYR A 696 14.11 34.45 -2.83
C TYR A 696 14.52 33.83 -4.15
N ALA A 697 13.65 33.02 -4.73
CA ALA A 697 13.85 32.43 -6.03
C ALA A 697 12.58 32.52 -6.90
N LEU A 698 12.78 32.80 -8.19
CA LEU A 698 11.76 32.88 -9.22
C LEU A 698 11.92 31.68 -10.18
N ARG A 699 10.89 30.87 -10.30
CA ARG A 699 10.83 29.75 -11.24
C ARG A 699 10.37 30.23 -12.62
N LEU A 700 11.23 30.09 -13.57
CA LEU A 700 11.02 30.41 -14.97
C LEU A 700 10.84 29.13 -15.77
N ASN A 701 9.79 29.05 -16.56
CA ASN A 701 9.62 27.97 -17.51
C ASN A 701 9.99 28.50 -18.90
N VAL A 702 11.30 28.46 -19.25
CA VAL A 702 11.84 29.03 -20.46
C VAL A 702 11.37 28.24 -21.68
N PRO A 703 10.68 28.87 -22.67
CA PRO A 703 10.25 28.16 -23.88
C PRO A 703 11.45 27.89 -24.77
N LEU A 704 11.77 26.64 -25.04
CA LEU A 704 12.84 26.24 -25.96
C LEU A 704 12.36 26.02 -27.39
N GLY A 705 11.07 25.73 -27.57
CA GLY A 705 10.51 25.53 -28.89
C GLY A 705 9.05 25.13 -28.85
N ARG A 706 8.35 25.22 -29.97
CA ARG A 706 6.96 24.81 -30.10
C ARG A 706 6.89 23.30 -30.25
N LYS A 707 5.93 22.67 -29.56
CA LYS A 707 5.66 21.24 -29.68
C LYS A 707 5.07 20.98 -31.08
N LYS A 708 5.85 20.36 -31.95
CA LYS A 708 5.46 20.08 -33.35
C LYS A 708 4.62 18.80 -33.50
N ASN A 709 4.69 17.89 -32.55
CA ASN A 709 4.03 16.59 -32.64
C ASN A 709 2.79 16.53 -31.73
N ILE A 710 1.91 17.51 -31.83
CA ILE A 710 0.64 17.54 -31.13
C ILE A 710 -0.44 18.08 -32.07
N GLY A 711 -1.61 17.46 -32.08
CA GLY A 711 -2.82 17.95 -32.73
C GLY A 711 -3.87 18.38 -31.72
N THR A 712 -4.94 18.97 -32.20
CA THR A 712 -6.13 19.34 -31.42
C THR A 712 -7.33 18.67 -32.06
N VAL A 713 -8.19 18.04 -31.24
CA VAL A 713 -9.48 17.53 -31.66
C VAL A 713 -10.56 18.36 -30.97
N LYS A 714 -11.42 19.01 -31.77
CA LYS A 714 -12.62 19.71 -31.27
C LYS A 714 -13.83 18.98 -31.79
N GLY A 715 -14.82 18.84 -30.95
CA GLY A 715 -16.08 18.25 -31.39
C GLY A 715 -17.27 18.82 -30.64
N GLN A 716 -18.43 18.53 -31.20
CA GLN A 716 -19.69 18.96 -30.66
C GLN A 716 -20.74 17.85 -30.79
N LEU A 717 -21.49 17.64 -29.73
CA LEU A 717 -22.73 16.87 -29.78
C LEU A 717 -23.83 17.75 -30.39
N THR A 718 -24.40 17.33 -31.50
CA THR A 718 -25.47 18.05 -32.20
C THR A 718 -26.80 17.33 -32.03
N GLY A 719 -27.93 18.02 -32.29
CA GLY A 719 -29.26 17.53 -32.10
C GLY A 719 -30.09 18.48 -31.24
N PHE A 720 -31.37 18.62 -31.55
CA PHE A 720 -32.27 19.54 -30.86
C PHE A 720 -33.00 18.82 -29.73
N GLY A 721 -33.20 19.48 -28.58
CA GLY A 721 -34.00 18.97 -27.47
C GLY A 721 -33.33 17.94 -26.56
N TYR A 722 -32.01 17.69 -26.73
CA TYR A 722 -31.27 16.70 -25.95
C TYR A 722 -30.31 17.34 -24.94
N ARG A 723 -30.09 16.66 -23.81
CA ARG A 723 -29.09 17.07 -22.82
C ARG A 723 -27.69 16.77 -23.38
N LYS A 724 -26.96 17.81 -23.76
CA LYS A 724 -25.63 17.72 -24.35
C LYS A 724 -24.51 17.82 -23.32
N GLN A 725 -24.83 18.33 -22.13
CA GLN A 725 -23.90 18.53 -21.01
C GLN A 725 -23.70 17.23 -20.23
N GLY A 726 -22.45 16.97 -19.81
CA GLY A 726 -22.15 15.88 -18.91
C GLY A 726 -21.93 14.53 -19.57
N ASN A 727 -21.80 14.48 -20.91
CA ASN A 727 -21.43 13.28 -21.63
C ASN A 727 -19.90 13.13 -21.60
N LEU A 728 -19.40 11.97 -21.23
CA LEU A 728 -17.99 11.66 -21.22
C LEU A 728 -17.54 11.20 -22.61
N ILE A 729 -16.71 12.00 -23.25
CA ILE A 729 -16.08 11.68 -24.54
C ILE A 729 -14.70 11.09 -24.27
N GLN A 730 -14.41 9.93 -24.88
CA GLN A 730 -13.12 9.27 -24.80
C GLN A 730 -12.46 9.20 -26.15
N LEU A 731 -11.23 9.68 -26.26
CA LEU A 731 -10.35 9.63 -27.43
C LEU A 731 -9.08 8.87 -27.07
N GLY A 732 -9.00 7.57 -27.38
CA GLY A 732 -7.94 6.71 -26.89
C GLY A 732 -7.88 6.71 -25.36
N SER A 733 -6.77 7.16 -24.77
CA SER A 733 -6.59 7.31 -23.30
C SER A 733 -7.09 8.66 -22.76
N HIS A 734 -7.41 9.63 -23.66
CA HIS A 734 -7.87 10.95 -23.26
C HIS A 734 -9.37 10.95 -22.98
N LYS A 735 -9.78 11.59 -21.90
CA LYS A 735 -11.18 11.72 -21.51
C LYS A 735 -11.56 13.19 -21.30
N PHE A 736 -12.73 13.59 -21.74
CA PHE A 736 -13.25 14.93 -21.61
C PHE A 736 -14.77 14.91 -21.45
N MET A 737 -15.30 15.74 -20.57
CA MET A 737 -16.73 15.84 -20.34
C MET A 737 -17.31 17.06 -21.09
N THR A 738 -18.37 16.85 -21.84
CA THR A 738 -18.99 17.91 -22.63
C THR A 738 -19.56 19.03 -21.74
N ASP A 739 -19.43 20.26 -22.22
CA ASP A 739 -19.99 21.45 -21.59
C ASP A 739 -21.51 21.60 -21.87
N SER A 740 -22.10 22.74 -21.43
CA SER A 740 -23.52 23.02 -21.62
C SER A 740 -23.96 23.11 -23.07
N THR A 741 -23.04 23.37 -24.00
CA THR A 741 -23.28 23.46 -25.44
C THR A 741 -23.01 22.13 -26.18
N GLY A 742 -22.56 21.12 -25.44
CA GLY A 742 -22.16 19.82 -25.99
C GLY A 742 -20.76 19.83 -26.62
N MET A 743 -19.96 20.88 -26.40
CA MET A 743 -18.63 20.96 -26.96
C MET A 743 -17.63 20.16 -26.10
N PHE A 744 -16.64 19.59 -26.79
CA PHE A 744 -15.46 18.98 -26.19
C PHE A 744 -14.20 19.32 -26.96
N THR A 745 -13.07 19.35 -26.26
CA THR A 745 -11.77 19.68 -26.87
C THR A 745 -10.67 18.86 -26.24
N PHE A 746 -9.93 18.10 -27.06
CA PHE A 746 -8.70 17.44 -26.70
C PHE A 746 -7.54 18.21 -27.28
N GLU A 747 -6.77 18.89 -26.46
CA GLU A 747 -5.55 19.58 -26.87
C GLU A 747 -4.31 18.73 -26.60
N GLY A 748 -3.29 18.83 -27.44
CA GLY A 748 -2.01 18.16 -27.24
C GLY A 748 -2.02 16.66 -27.45
N VAL A 749 -2.92 16.19 -28.29
CA VAL A 749 -3.01 14.78 -28.68
C VAL A 749 -1.87 14.45 -29.63
N ALA A 750 -1.17 13.33 -29.40
CA ALA A 750 -0.15 12.87 -30.33
C ALA A 750 -0.76 12.52 -31.70
N PRO A 751 -0.06 12.78 -32.81
CA PRO A 751 -0.55 12.40 -34.13
C PRO A 751 -0.66 10.88 -34.26
N ASP A 752 -1.88 10.39 -34.43
CA ASP A 752 -2.20 8.98 -34.63
C ASP A 752 -3.70 8.83 -35.00
N ARG A 753 -4.13 7.62 -35.24
CA ARG A 753 -5.53 7.26 -35.38
C ARG A 753 -6.11 6.80 -34.07
N TYR A 754 -7.13 7.49 -33.62
CA TYR A 754 -7.79 7.20 -32.33
C TYR A 754 -9.23 6.77 -32.53
N TYR A 755 -9.68 5.84 -31.71
CA TYR A 755 -11.09 5.57 -31.57
C TYR A 755 -11.72 6.58 -30.58
N LEU A 756 -12.78 7.26 -31.06
CA LEU A 756 -13.59 8.16 -30.24
C LEU A 756 -14.88 7.46 -29.84
N SER A 757 -15.19 7.45 -28.57
CA SER A 757 -16.42 6.87 -28.01
C SER A 757 -17.08 7.83 -27.02
N ILE A 758 -18.38 7.62 -26.78
CA ILE A 758 -19.17 8.32 -25.77
C ILE A 758 -19.54 7.32 -24.68
N ALA A 759 -19.19 7.62 -23.41
CA ALA A 759 -19.72 6.92 -22.26
C ALA A 759 -20.92 7.73 -21.73
N GLN A 760 -22.08 7.12 -21.72
CA GLN A 760 -23.30 7.74 -21.18
C GLN A 760 -23.38 7.45 -19.68
N ASN A 761 -23.68 8.48 -18.87
CA ASN A 761 -23.91 8.30 -17.46
C ASN A 761 -25.41 8.01 -17.24
N GLU A 762 -25.73 6.96 -16.50
CA GLU A 762 -27.11 6.49 -16.23
C GLU A 762 -28.04 7.59 -15.69
N SER A 763 -27.51 8.68 -15.16
CA SER A 763 -28.29 9.73 -14.49
C SER A 763 -28.79 10.87 -15.38
N GLY A 764 -28.61 10.85 -16.71
CA GLY A 764 -28.98 12.06 -17.47
C GLY A 764 -29.22 11.96 -18.97
N SER A 765 -29.03 10.82 -19.61
CA SER A 765 -29.21 10.66 -21.04
C SER A 765 -30.09 9.45 -21.43
N GLU A 766 -31.03 9.07 -20.55
CA GLU A 766 -31.97 7.98 -20.87
C GLU A 766 -32.63 8.25 -22.21
N GLY A 767 -32.46 7.31 -23.11
CA GLY A 767 -33.09 7.34 -24.42
C GLY A 767 -32.42 8.18 -25.51
N VAL A 768 -31.14 8.61 -25.36
CA VAL A 768 -30.43 9.35 -26.42
C VAL A 768 -29.13 8.66 -26.78
N VAL A 769 -28.91 8.41 -28.06
CA VAL A 769 -27.72 7.74 -28.60
C VAL A 769 -27.16 8.48 -29.82
N PRO A 770 -25.86 8.32 -30.14
CA PRO A 770 -25.29 8.87 -31.38
C PRO A 770 -25.91 8.21 -32.62
N VAL A 771 -26.21 9.02 -33.63
CA VAL A 771 -26.66 8.54 -34.93
C VAL A 771 -25.55 7.76 -35.63
N VAL A 772 -24.30 8.22 -35.51
CA VAL A 772 -23.13 7.56 -36.11
C VAL A 772 -22.68 6.37 -35.27
N ARG A 773 -22.13 5.36 -35.93
CA ARG A 773 -21.59 4.19 -35.24
C ARG A 773 -20.43 4.58 -34.32
N MET A 774 -20.49 4.11 -33.06
CA MET A 774 -19.41 4.24 -32.08
C MET A 774 -18.77 2.88 -31.82
N PRO A 775 -17.44 2.86 -31.55
CA PRO A 775 -16.49 3.98 -31.61
C PRO A 775 -16.15 4.39 -33.05
N MET A 776 -16.02 5.70 -33.28
CA MET A 776 -15.63 6.25 -34.57
C MET A 776 -14.12 6.51 -34.65
N LEU A 777 -13.54 6.38 -35.86
CA LEU A 777 -12.12 6.63 -36.06
C LEU A 777 -11.87 8.12 -36.33
N VAL A 778 -10.92 8.70 -35.59
CA VAL A 778 -10.48 10.10 -35.74
C VAL A 778 -9.00 10.13 -36.07
N ASP A 779 -8.64 10.72 -37.21
CA ASP A 779 -7.25 10.93 -37.62
C ASP A 779 -6.73 12.27 -37.03
N VAL A 780 -5.78 12.16 -36.10
CA VAL A 780 -5.14 13.33 -35.49
C VAL A 780 -3.81 13.58 -36.15
N ARG A 781 -3.67 14.74 -36.81
CA ARG A 781 -2.43 15.13 -37.49
C ARG A 781 -1.66 16.16 -36.68
N ALA A 782 -0.36 16.16 -36.85
CA ALA A 782 0.53 17.11 -36.21
C ALA A 782 0.17 18.56 -36.57
N ASP A 783 0.17 19.43 -35.54
CA ASP A 783 -0.09 20.89 -35.65
C ASP A 783 -1.40 21.23 -36.42
N SER A 784 -2.39 20.35 -36.37
CA SER A 784 -3.68 20.51 -37.04
C SER A 784 -4.87 20.43 -36.08
N LEU A 785 -6.00 20.93 -36.59
CA LEU A 785 -7.30 20.85 -35.92
C LEU A 785 -8.15 19.82 -36.63
N SER A 786 -8.53 18.74 -35.94
CA SER A 786 -9.55 17.80 -36.38
C SER A 786 -10.90 18.22 -35.79
N VAL A 787 -11.92 18.37 -36.61
CA VAL A 787 -13.27 18.74 -36.17
C VAL A 787 -14.18 17.52 -36.30
N VAL A 788 -14.98 17.25 -35.27
CA VAL A 788 -15.88 16.11 -35.17
C VAL A 788 -17.28 16.57 -34.77
N GLU A 789 -18.28 16.22 -35.52
CA GLU A 789 -19.68 16.43 -35.16
C GLU A 789 -20.35 15.07 -34.88
N ILE A 790 -21.08 14.99 -33.77
CA ILE A 790 -21.74 13.77 -33.34
C ILE A 790 -23.23 14.07 -33.18
N PRO A 791 -24.03 13.78 -34.22
CA PRO A 791 -25.48 13.97 -34.11
C PRO A 791 -26.08 12.94 -33.17
N LEU A 792 -26.97 13.38 -32.31
CA LEU A 792 -27.72 12.58 -31.35
C LEU A 792 -29.13 12.32 -31.85
N THR A 793 -29.68 11.18 -31.49
CA THR A 793 -31.08 10.79 -31.72
C THR A 793 -31.67 10.10 -30.51
N ARG A 794 -32.99 10.07 -30.41
CA ARG A 794 -33.65 9.29 -29.37
C ARG A 794 -33.71 7.82 -29.75
N THR A 795 -33.69 6.98 -28.76
CA THR A 795 -33.84 5.54 -28.90
C THR A 795 -35.27 5.13 -29.07
N GLY A 796 -35.48 3.96 -29.64
CA GLY A 796 -36.73 3.23 -29.54
C GLY A 796 -36.59 2.06 -28.57
N SER A 797 -37.68 1.33 -28.40
CA SER A 797 -37.73 0.15 -27.56
C SER A 797 -38.45 -0.99 -28.27
N ILE A 798 -38.13 -2.21 -27.90
CA ILE A 798 -38.83 -3.40 -28.33
C ILE A 798 -39.36 -4.08 -27.08
N ALA A 799 -40.64 -4.34 -27.01
CA ALA A 799 -41.27 -5.18 -26.01
C ALA A 799 -41.90 -6.40 -26.68
N GLY A 800 -42.02 -7.46 -25.96
CA GLY A 800 -42.69 -8.62 -26.55
C GLY A 800 -42.99 -9.71 -25.54
N ARG A 801 -43.76 -10.67 -25.99
CA ARG A 801 -44.12 -11.84 -25.18
C ARG A 801 -44.04 -13.11 -25.99
N ILE A 802 -43.81 -14.20 -25.28
CA ILE A 802 -43.79 -15.55 -25.83
C ILE A 802 -45.06 -16.29 -25.39
N GLU A 803 -45.86 -16.76 -26.35
CA GLU A 803 -47.02 -17.60 -26.11
C GLU A 803 -46.64 -19.08 -26.34
N PHE A 804 -46.77 -19.86 -25.29
CA PHE A 804 -46.57 -21.30 -25.38
C PHE A 804 -47.89 -21.97 -25.78
N LEU A 805 -47.94 -22.53 -26.97
CA LEU A 805 -49.11 -23.27 -27.46
C LEU A 805 -49.15 -24.67 -26.86
N LYS A 806 -50.33 -25.11 -26.42
CA LYS A 806 -50.56 -26.47 -25.92
C LYS A 806 -50.60 -27.44 -27.11
N ALA A 807 -49.98 -28.63 -26.99
CA ALA A 807 -50.16 -29.70 -27.93
C ALA A 807 -51.67 -30.10 -28.04
N LYS A 808 -52.19 -30.33 -29.24
CA LYS A 808 -53.53 -30.86 -29.43
C LYS A 808 -53.55 -32.27 -28.83
N GLN A 809 -54.32 -32.48 -27.76
CA GLN A 809 -54.48 -33.78 -27.11
C GLN A 809 -55.18 -34.77 -27.98
N ASN A 810 -54.50 -35.89 -28.31
CA ASN A 810 -55.11 -37.17 -28.49
C ASN A 810 -54.59 -38.09 -27.36
N GLY A 811 -55.33 -38.09 -26.25
CA GLY A 811 -55.42 -39.25 -25.36
C GLY A 811 -54.31 -39.55 -24.37
N LEU A 812 -53.31 -38.74 -24.09
CA LEU A 812 -52.40 -38.88 -22.94
C LEU A 812 -51.86 -37.51 -22.49
N SER A 813 -52.30 -37.09 -21.33
CA SER A 813 -51.92 -35.85 -20.69
C SER A 813 -50.45 -35.92 -20.19
N SER A 814 -49.50 -35.45 -20.95
CA SER A 814 -48.22 -35.09 -20.40
C SER A 814 -48.26 -33.60 -19.97
N VAL A 815 -48.37 -33.38 -18.67
CA VAL A 815 -48.20 -32.08 -18.04
C VAL A 815 -46.76 -31.58 -18.39
N LEU A 816 -46.65 -30.51 -19.16
CA LEU A 816 -45.40 -29.79 -19.34
C LEU A 816 -45.02 -29.18 -17.99
N THR A 817 -44.18 -29.90 -17.24
CA THR A 817 -43.77 -29.53 -15.89
C THR A 817 -42.67 -28.46 -15.86
N GLU A 818 -42.02 -28.15 -17.00
CA GLU A 818 -40.98 -27.10 -17.01
C GLU A 818 -41.08 -26.29 -18.31
N LYS A 819 -41.19 -24.94 -18.17
CA LYS A 819 -41.05 -24.04 -19.30
C LYS A 819 -39.58 -24.04 -19.75
N PRO A 820 -39.24 -24.20 -21.03
CA PRO A 820 -37.87 -24.15 -21.50
C PRO A 820 -37.27 -22.74 -21.31
N ALA A 821 -35.96 -22.68 -21.09
CA ALA A 821 -35.24 -21.41 -21.15
C ALA A 821 -35.28 -20.88 -22.59
N VAL A 822 -35.70 -19.65 -22.77
CA VAL A 822 -35.80 -18.98 -24.07
C VAL A 822 -34.89 -17.78 -24.06
N LEU A 823 -34.01 -17.69 -25.06
CA LEU A 823 -33.13 -16.56 -25.28
C LEU A 823 -33.61 -15.79 -26.54
N ILE A 824 -33.66 -14.47 -26.41
CA ILE A 824 -34.03 -13.58 -27.52
C ILE A 824 -32.80 -12.75 -27.89
N LYS A 825 -32.33 -12.88 -29.12
CA LYS A 825 -31.22 -12.12 -29.69
C LYS A 825 -31.73 -11.05 -30.62
N LEU A 826 -31.29 -9.84 -30.44
CA LEU A 826 -31.49 -8.74 -31.37
C LEU A 826 -30.14 -8.40 -32.02
N HIS A 827 -30.04 -8.46 -33.32
CA HIS A 827 -28.83 -8.23 -34.11
C HIS A 827 -29.06 -7.19 -35.20
N GLY A 828 -28.09 -6.30 -35.40
CA GLY A 828 -28.10 -5.28 -36.44
C GLY A 828 -26.72 -4.75 -36.74
N GLU A 829 -26.60 -3.83 -37.70
CA GLU A 829 -25.31 -3.20 -38.05
C GLU A 829 -24.66 -2.52 -36.88
N ASN A 830 -25.45 -2.11 -35.89
CA ASN A 830 -25.04 -1.29 -34.74
C ASN A 830 -24.79 -2.05 -33.43
N GLY A 831 -24.94 -3.38 -33.44
CA GLY A 831 -24.72 -4.18 -32.25
C GLY A 831 -25.48 -5.48 -32.19
N SER A 832 -25.35 -6.20 -31.10
CA SER A 832 -26.10 -7.39 -30.79
C SER A 832 -26.44 -7.38 -29.30
N TYR A 833 -27.72 -7.62 -29.01
CA TYR A 833 -28.25 -7.68 -27.65
C TYR A 833 -28.83 -9.07 -27.40
N LEU A 834 -28.75 -9.54 -26.18
CA LEU A 834 -29.31 -10.80 -25.73
C LEU A 834 -30.14 -10.55 -24.47
N THR A 835 -31.34 -11.11 -24.40
CA THR A 835 -32.18 -11.04 -23.19
C THR A 835 -32.89 -12.39 -22.97
N GLU A 836 -33.32 -12.60 -21.75
CA GLU A 836 -34.12 -13.74 -21.31
C GLU A 836 -35.56 -13.32 -21.02
N LEU A 837 -36.46 -14.30 -20.97
CA LEU A 837 -37.84 -14.03 -20.53
C LEU A 837 -37.90 -13.76 -19.04
N ASN A 838 -38.78 -12.84 -18.66
CA ASN A 838 -39.19 -12.69 -17.26
C ASN A 838 -40.18 -13.82 -16.85
N ASP A 839 -40.56 -13.89 -15.59
CA ASP A 839 -41.46 -14.89 -15.02
C ASP A 839 -42.86 -14.90 -15.72
N LYS A 840 -43.24 -13.76 -16.33
CA LYS A 840 -44.51 -13.61 -17.07
C LYS A 840 -44.41 -14.03 -18.53
N GLY A 841 -43.20 -14.41 -19.01
CA GLY A 841 -42.96 -14.77 -20.41
C GLY A 841 -42.82 -13.56 -21.33
N GLU A 842 -42.41 -12.40 -20.79
CA GLU A 842 -42.20 -11.17 -21.51
C GLU A 842 -40.71 -10.87 -21.63
N PHE A 843 -40.34 -10.17 -22.68
CA PHE A 843 -38.99 -9.67 -22.91
C PHE A 843 -39.03 -8.19 -23.31
N SER A 844 -37.94 -7.46 -23.05
CA SER A 844 -37.76 -6.08 -23.51
C SER A 844 -36.32 -5.78 -23.86
N PHE A 845 -36.16 -5.01 -24.93
CA PHE A 845 -34.93 -4.32 -25.27
C PHE A 845 -35.21 -2.80 -25.18
N ARG A 846 -34.48 -2.12 -24.31
CA ARG A 846 -34.59 -0.67 -24.11
C ARG A 846 -33.40 0.02 -24.76
N GLU A 847 -33.55 1.29 -25.09
CA GLU A 847 -32.48 2.14 -25.62
C GLU A 847 -31.87 1.62 -26.94
N ILE A 848 -32.70 1.09 -27.80
CA ILE A 848 -32.28 0.59 -29.09
C ILE A 848 -32.17 1.73 -30.09
N ARG A 849 -31.04 1.79 -30.79
CA ARG A 849 -30.83 2.78 -31.86
C ARG A 849 -31.86 2.59 -32.95
N PRO A 850 -32.48 3.68 -33.47
CA PRO A 850 -33.38 3.60 -34.63
C PRO A 850 -32.68 3.01 -35.87
N GLY A 851 -33.42 2.22 -36.67
CA GLY A 851 -32.91 1.57 -37.84
C GLY A 851 -33.34 0.12 -37.97
N GLY A 852 -32.77 -0.61 -38.95
CA GLY A 852 -33.08 -2.02 -39.22
C GLY A 852 -32.41 -2.96 -38.23
N TRP A 853 -33.18 -3.91 -37.72
CA TRP A 853 -32.74 -4.94 -36.77
C TRP A 853 -33.34 -6.30 -37.16
N GLU A 854 -32.64 -7.34 -36.80
CA GLU A 854 -33.10 -8.72 -36.84
C GLU A 854 -33.28 -9.25 -35.43
N ILE A 855 -34.49 -9.74 -35.13
CA ILE A 855 -34.76 -10.41 -33.86
C ILE A 855 -34.89 -11.90 -34.08
N SER A 856 -34.24 -12.69 -33.23
CA SER A 856 -34.25 -14.17 -33.31
C SER A 856 -34.52 -14.76 -31.93
N VAL A 857 -35.36 -15.78 -31.88
CA VAL A 857 -35.74 -16.48 -30.65
C VAL A 857 -35.11 -17.87 -30.63
N PHE A 858 -34.38 -18.22 -29.58
CA PHE A 858 -33.68 -19.50 -29.41
C PHE A 858 -34.13 -20.23 -28.17
N ILE A 859 -34.17 -21.55 -28.24
CA ILE A 859 -34.44 -22.44 -27.12
C ILE A 859 -33.19 -23.31 -26.89
N PRO A 860 -32.26 -22.93 -26.02
CA PRO A 860 -31.02 -23.68 -25.77
C PRO A 860 -31.30 -25.11 -25.29
N GLY A 861 -30.63 -26.09 -25.89
CA GLY A 861 -30.72 -27.51 -25.49
C GLY A 861 -32.05 -28.20 -25.71
N SER A 862 -33.05 -27.57 -26.35
CA SER A 862 -34.38 -28.11 -26.54
C SER A 862 -34.94 -27.89 -27.94
N GLN A 863 -34.09 -27.66 -28.93
CA GLN A 863 -34.50 -27.43 -30.34
C GLN A 863 -35.24 -28.62 -30.96
N ASP A 864 -34.96 -29.81 -30.47
CA ASP A 864 -35.67 -31.03 -30.93
C ASP A 864 -37.08 -31.22 -30.34
N ARG A 865 -37.38 -30.48 -29.25
CA ARG A 865 -38.64 -30.60 -28.51
C ARG A 865 -39.63 -29.49 -28.81
N PHE A 866 -39.15 -28.34 -29.27
CA PHE A 866 -39.95 -27.15 -29.48
C PHE A 866 -39.59 -26.47 -30.80
N VAL A 867 -40.59 -25.90 -31.46
CA VAL A 867 -40.45 -25.12 -32.68
C VAL A 867 -41.00 -23.71 -32.43
N VAL A 868 -40.21 -22.72 -32.81
CA VAL A 868 -40.62 -21.31 -32.73
C VAL A 868 -41.26 -20.93 -34.05
N GLU A 869 -42.50 -20.44 -34.04
CA GLU A 869 -43.15 -19.95 -35.27
C GLU A 869 -42.58 -18.58 -35.60
N ASP A 870 -42.09 -18.41 -36.83
CA ASP A 870 -41.45 -17.17 -37.31
C ASP A 870 -40.33 -16.67 -36.31
N GLY A 871 -39.46 -17.59 -35.89
CA GLY A 871 -38.47 -17.38 -34.87
C GLY A 871 -37.41 -16.32 -35.24
N THR A 872 -37.37 -15.87 -36.48
CA THR A 872 -36.47 -14.75 -36.90
C THR A 872 -37.29 -13.76 -37.73
N ARG A 873 -37.24 -12.47 -37.39
CA ARG A 873 -37.96 -11.40 -38.08
C ARG A 873 -37.03 -10.18 -38.25
N GLN A 874 -37.17 -9.57 -39.45
CA GLN A 874 -36.60 -8.24 -39.70
C GLN A 874 -37.59 -7.17 -39.22
N LEU A 875 -37.10 -6.14 -38.56
CA LEU A 875 -37.92 -5.06 -37.98
C LEU A 875 -37.17 -3.72 -38.05
N THR A 876 -37.95 -2.67 -38.08
CA THR A 876 -37.42 -1.30 -38.03
C THR A 876 -37.83 -0.66 -36.73
N VAL A 877 -36.82 -0.22 -35.95
CA VAL A 877 -37.05 0.52 -34.72
C VAL A 877 -37.10 2.01 -35.04
N GLU A 878 -38.19 2.66 -34.64
CA GLU A 878 -38.35 4.11 -34.78
C GLU A 878 -38.05 4.84 -33.48
N THR A 879 -37.73 6.14 -33.59
CA THR A 879 -37.50 7.03 -32.45
C THR A 879 -38.72 7.19 -31.56
N ASP A 880 -38.50 7.15 -30.22
CA ASP A 880 -39.58 7.34 -29.19
C ASP A 880 -40.75 6.36 -29.32
N LYS A 881 -40.59 5.25 -30.07
CA LYS A 881 -41.63 4.22 -30.19
C LYS A 881 -41.22 2.91 -29.58
N THR A 882 -42.17 2.21 -29.01
CA THR A 882 -42.02 0.82 -28.58
C THR A 882 -42.69 -0.06 -29.60
N LEU A 883 -41.93 -1.03 -30.13
CA LEU A 883 -42.44 -2.05 -31.03
C LEU A 883 -42.85 -3.28 -30.23
N ASP A 884 -44.13 -3.63 -30.28
CA ASP A 884 -44.64 -4.81 -29.58
C ASP A 884 -44.63 -6.04 -30.46
N LEU A 885 -44.06 -7.15 -29.95
CA LEU A 885 -43.90 -8.39 -30.69
C LEU A 885 -44.47 -9.57 -29.91
N THR A 886 -45.07 -10.51 -30.65
CA THR A 886 -45.51 -11.79 -30.06
C THR A 886 -44.88 -12.91 -30.87
N PHE A 887 -44.26 -13.86 -30.20
CA PHE A 887 -43.77 -15.10 -30.77
C PHE A 887 -44.54 -16.27 -30.17
N ARG A 888 -44.67 -17.34 -30.94
CA ARG A 888 -45.35 -18.53 -30.51
C ARG A 888 -44.42 -19.72 -30.54
N ILE A 889 -44.39 -20.48 -29.48
CA ILE A 889 -43.61 -21.71 -29.35
C ILE A 889 -44.57 -22.85 -29.23
N LYS A 890 -44.43 -23.84 -30.13
CA LYS A 890 -45.20 -25.08 -30.08
C LYS A 890 -44.29 -26.28 -29.84
N PRO A 891 -44.79 -27.35 -29.22
CA PRO A 891 -44.06 -28.61 -29.12
C PRO A 891 -43.82 -29.18 -30.51
N ASN A 892 -42.64 -29.76 -30.72
CA ASN A 892 -42.32 -30.46 -31.95
C ASN A 892 -42.92 -31.87 -31.88
N GLU A 893 -44.01 -32.13 -32.61
CA GLU A 893 -44.64 -33.42 -32.64
C GLU A 893 -43.75 -34.44 -33.42
N LYS A 894 -42.99 -35.26 -32.71
CA LYS A 894 -42.30 -36.38 -33.31
C LYS A 894 -43.32 -37.48 -33.62
N ARG A 895 -43.61 -37.75 -34.90
CA ARG A 895 -44.35 -38.91 -35.28
C ARG A 895 -43.46 -40.14 -35.17
N ILE A 896 -43.83 -41.05 -34.27
CA ILE A 896 -43.15 -42.32 -34.10
C ILE A 896 -43.73 -43.23 -35.25
N HIS A 897 -42.92 -43.57 -36.26
CA HIS A 897 -43.23 -44.61 -37.23
C HIS A 897 -42.79 -45.93 -36.63
N PHE A 898 -43.73 -46.77 -36.28
CA PHE A 898 -43.48 -48.18 -36.00
C PHE A 898 -43.16 -48.92 -37.29
N SER A 899 -41.98 -49.52 -37.36
CA SER A 899 -41.64 -50.44 -38.47
C SER A 899 -42.22 -51.81 -38.15
N GLU A 900 -42.94 -52.39 -39.09
CA GLU A 900 -43.49 -53.74 -38.96
C GLU A 900 -42.43 -54.85 -39.12
N ARG A 901 -41.14 -54.55 -39.00
CA ARG A 901 -40.09 -55.56 -39.05
C ARG A 901 -39.94 -56.25 -37.69
N ASN A 902 -40.28 -57.55 -37.64
CA ASN A 902 -39.97 -58.45 -36.57
C ASN A 902 -38.42 -58.58 -36.41
N PHE A 903 -37.90 -58.39 -35.25
CA PHE A 903 -36.51 -58.73 -34.94
C PHE A 903 -36.47 -60.06 -34.19
N GLU A 904 -35.89 -61.11 -34.84
CA GLU A 904 -35.50 -62.31 -34.13
C GLU A 904 -34.20 -62.11 -33.36
N VAL A 905 -34.22 -62.19 -32.05
CA VAL A 905 -33.03 -62.17 -31.18
C VAL A 905 -32.59 -63.61 -30.92
N SER A 906 -31.58 -64.10 -31.62
CA SER A 906 -30.95 -65.40 -31.33
C SER A 906 -29.92 -65.16 -30.17
N VAL A 907 -30.17 -65.68 -29.02
CA VAL A 907 -29.23 -65.78 -27.93
C VAL A 907 -28.33 -66.98 -28.18
N LYS A 908 -27.06 -66.77 -28.57
CA LYS A 908 -26.02 -67.79 -28.53
C LYS A 908 -25.65 -68.02 -27.09
N LYS A 909 -25.75 -69.28 -26.64
CA LYS A 909 -25.27 -69.81 -25.32
C LYS A 909 -23.74 -69.70 -25.26
#